data_f6c4d1a6c0db457b0b5b12a511c7096f
#
_entry.id   f6c4d1a6c0db457b0b5b12a511c7096f
#
_cell.length_a   1.000
_cell.length_b   1.000
_cell.length_c   1.000
_cell.angle_alpha   90.00
_cell.angle_beta   90.00
_cell.angle_gamma   90.00
#
_symmetry.space_group_name_H-M   'P 1'
#
loop_
_entity.id
_entity.type
_entity.pdbx_description
1 polymer ?
#
loop_
_entity_poly.entity_id
_entity_poly.type
_entity_poly.pdbx_seq_one_letter_code
_entity_poly.pdbx_strand_id
1 'polypeptide(L)'
;MYWDVVIITASSARQAELYRNELQRRAGSGMLHRETEFLVVPDPGGRRVGTGGATINALGVLGRSREWWGQHKALLLHSGGDSRRLPQYSPGGKLFGVLPSRTRPRETTTVFDETLALSAAWAEGIPNGMLAASGDVVLRFDAKSVQWDRPGVTGVAMRLDPETGSHHGVYVVGAGGQVYTFLQKPTLPELKAAGGVLEDGRVAVDIGLLRFDAEMTAALAELAGCEELPAVDLYDQITRGLTGQWNPGEDAEPFWQKLKGILRPPQRPVEFHCAVVEGEFIHAGTTHSFRALAAASGPVLDSVIGGSCEAGHEAVILECDLIGAVCASRGAILHGLTGLSGSVEVPEDTVVHQLPVEGAWGDGWVIRTYGVEDNPKQTLPGTTWFNRPILEALERLQLRSEEVWSGVEEPSLWNAALFPVTTPDDAWACARWMMGYASGYDAERWRAARRISLAESANCADAKALAEARNHRLQGIWQETALELAESGTDLRPLLANLPGLTPAAAAGRSLRTKARALRDGGAENLTLAASHLMQAARLLSRAGFEQEAELAESEAFACIQDAVRDGAADDVELAPSPWQFERVHVSAPPRIDLGGGWSDTPPFCFDWGGTVLNCALEINGSYPIEAEIRRIDEPVIRCCADSQGTAAEYRSGEQLLEPCGPGSVFSIPRAALQLHGIPMKGRSLRETLGELGGGLDIQCRVRLPIGSGLGTSSILAATVIRALAVMSGRAMDDQALSQAVMQLEQRMTTGGGWQDQAGGIFPGAKLLITGPGLRQRIRVQPVAWTGSRQAEFCEHLVLYNTGIQRMAKDLLHQVVSRYLARETATIQVLHSIKTLAVEMAYAMAEGEWKHLGHLLDRHWQLNQLLDPHTTNAPIAAILDRARPWIHGAKLAGAGGGGFLLLMARDAEAAAALRAGLNREAGQQSAFVPYRIAQEGLRIQSSGK
;
A
#
# COMPACT_ATOMS: atom_id res chain seq x y z
N MET A 1 23.31 -0.92 10.47
CA MET A 1 24.68 -1.03 9.95
C MET A 1 24.63 -1.84 8.65
N TYR A 2 25.52 -1.60 7.68
CA TYR A 2 25.45 -2.22 6.34
C TYR A 2 26.84 -2.76 5.94
N TRP A 3 26.87 -3.56 4.88
CA TRP A 3 28.10 -4.02 4.25
C TRP A 3 28.66 -2.92 3.32
N ASP A 4 29.99 -2.72 3.32
CA ASP A 4 30.61 -1.80 2.35
C ASP A 4 30.50 -2.39 0.93
N VAL A 5 30.69 -3.72 0.80
CA VAL A 5 30.57 -4.44 -0.47
C VAL A 5 29.82 -5.76 -0.28
N VAL A 6 28.92 -6.08 -1.22
CA VAL A 6 28.30 -7.40 -1.38
C VAL A 6 28.75 -7.99 -2.72
N ILE A 7 29.45 -9.12 -2.66
CA ILE A 7 29.98 -9.80 -3.85
C ILE A 7 29.18 -11.07 -4.08
N ILE A 8 28.71 -11.28 -5.31
CA ILE A 8 27.98 -12.48 -5.72
C ILE A 8 28.83 -13.23 -6.76
N THR A 9 29.18 -14.47 -6.49
CA THR A 9 29.87 -15.32 -7.47
C THR A 9 28.85 -15.92 -8.44
N ALA A 10 29.24 -16.08 -9.72
CA ALA A 10 28.41 -16.69 -10.74
C ALA A 10 29.19 -17.74 -11.51
N SER A 11 28.49 -18.79 -11.94
CA SER A 11 29.12 -19.92 -12.64
C SER A 11 29.50 -19.63 -14.10
N SER A 12 28.90 -18.59 -14.68
CA SER A 12 29.11 -18.20 -16.08
C SER A 12 28.82 -16.71 -16.28
N ALA A 13 29.26 -16.16 -17.40
CA ALA A 13 28.95 -14.79 -17.79
C ALA A 13 27.44 -14.56 -17.93
N ARG A 14 26.71 -15.56 -18.44
CA ARG A 14 25.24 -15.51 -18.59
C ARG A 14 24.53 -15.45 -17.23
N GLN A 15 24.90 -16.29 -16.30
CA GLN A 15 24.36 -16.25 -14.96
C GLN A 15 24.66 -14.91 -14.27
N ALA A 16 25.87 -14.38 -14.50
CA ALA A 16 26.24 -13.06 -13.96
C ALA A 16 25.36 -11.92 -14.52
N GLU A 17 24.98 -12.01 -15.80
CA GLU A 17 24.03 -11.07 -16.43
C GLU A 17 22.65 -11.12 -15.75
N LEU A 18 22.11 -12.32 -15.56
CA LEU A 18 20.84 -12.51 -14.85
C LEU A 18 20.89 -11.93 -13.41
N TYR A 19 21.99 -12.12 -12.69
CA TYR A 19 22.19 -11.56 -11.36
C TYR A 19 22.26 -10.02 -11.38
N ARG A 20 22.92 -9.41 -12.36
CA ARG A 20 22.97 -7.95 -12.49
C ARG A 20 21.57 -7.39 -12.76
N ASN A 21 20.76 -8.04 -13.59
CA ASN A 21 19.37 -7.65 -13.84
C ASN A 21 18.53 -7.70 -12.55
N GLU A 22 18.70 -8.75 -11.73
CA GLU A 22 18.04 -8.88 -10.43
C GLU A 22 18.46 -7.78 -9.43
N LEU A 23 19.74 -7.44 -9.38
CA LEU A 23 20.25 -6.35 -8.55
C LEU A 23 19.76 -4.98 -9.04
N GLN A 24 19.76 -4.75 -10.34
CA GLN A 24 19.28 -3.49 -10.93
C GLN A 24 17.80 -3.25 -10.61
N ARG A 25 16.98 -4.29 -10.70
CA ARG A 25 15.56 -4.24 -10.33
C ARG A 25 15.39 -3.85 -8.86
N ARG A 26 16.14 -4.49 -7.94
CA ARG A 26 16.09 -4.19 -6.50
C ARG A 26 16.59 -2.79 -6.17
N ALA A 27 17.62 -2.33 -6.85
CA ALA A 27 18.11 -0.96 -6.71
C ALA A 27 17.05 0.05 -7.15
N GLY A 28 16.38 -0.19 -8.29
CA GLY A 28 15.29 0.64 -8.80
C GLY A 28 14.07 0.71 -7.88
N SER A 29 13.80 -0.36 -7.11
CA SER A 29 12.72 -0.40 -6.11
C SER A 29 13.13 0.07 -4.70
N GLY A 30 14.39 0.47 -4.50
CA GLY A 30 14.88 0.92 -3.20
C GLY A 30 15.10 -0.20 -2.16
N MET A 31 15.12 -1.46 -2.58
CA MET A 31 15.37 -2.61 -1.70
C MET A 31 16.84 -2.78 -1.29
N LEU A 32 17.76 -2.17 -2.04
CA LEU A 32 19.19 -2.22 -1.74
C LEU A 32 19.66 -0.95 -1.03
N HIS A 33 20.60 -1.11 -0.10
CA HIS A 33 21.19 0.01 0.60
C HIS A 33 22.07 0.84 -0.34
N ARG A 34 21.89 2.16 -0.38
CA ARG A 34 22.53 3.06 -1.36
C ARG A 34 24.05 3.16 -1.22
N GLU A 35 24.57 2.96 -0.03
CA GLU A 35 26.01 3.05 0.28
C GLU A 35 26.75 1.71 0.14
N THR A 36 26.03 0.62 -0.14
CA THR A 36 26.63 -0.71 -0.36
C THR A 36 26.96 -0.87 -1.85
N GLU A 37 28.22 -1.21 -2.15
CA GLU A 37 28.65 -1.61 -3.50
C GLU A 37 28.21 -3.07 -3.77
N PHE A 38 27.55 -3.33 -4.91
CA PHE A 38 27.17 -4.68 -5.33
C PHE A 38 27.98 -5.12 -6.55
N LEU A 39 28.71 -6.22 -6.42
CA LEU A 39 29.58 -6.75 -7.45
C LEU A 39 29.19 -8.18 -7.82
N VAL A 40 29.03 -8.48 -9.13
CA VAL A 40 28.78 -9.83 -9.63
C VAL A 40 29.99 -10.30 -10.40
N VAL A 41 30.61 -11.39 -9.93
CA VAL A 41 31.86 -11.93 -10.49
C VAL A 41 31.64 -13.34 -11.05
N PRO A 42 31.74 -13.54 -12.37
CA PRO A 42 31.66 -14.87 -12.98
C PRO A 42 32.99 -15.65 -12.81
N ASP A 43 32.90 -16.97 -12.89
CA ASP A 43 34.08 -17.82 -12.99
C ASP A 43 34.93 -17.40 -14.21
N PRO A 44 36.27 -17.34 -14.09
CA PRO A 44 37.15 -16.82 -15.13
C PRO A 44 37.15 -17.70 -16.37
N GLY A 45 36.95 -17.10 -17.56
CA GLY A 45 36.90 -17.79 -18.82
C GLY A 45 35.80 -18.85 -18.95
N GLY A 46 34.75 -18.81 -18.08
CA GLY A 46 33.70 -19.83 -18.04
C GLY A 46 34.14 -21.18 -17.47
N ARG A 47 35.35 -21.27 -16.95
CA ARG A 47 35.92 -22.48 -16.34
C ARG A 47 35.62 -22.52 -14.85
N ARG A 48 35.12 -23.65 -14.37
CA ARG A 48 34.83 -23.87 -12.94
C ARG A 48 36.10 -23.87 -12.10
N VAL A 49 36.15 -22.93 -11.16
CA VAL A 49 37.30 -22.76 -10.25
C VAL A 49 37.02 -23.21 -8.81
N GLY A 50 35.86 -23.79 -8.54
CA GLY A 50 35.45 -24.20 -7.19
C GLY A 50 35.09 -22.99 -6.30
N THR A 51 34.54 -23.27 -5.11
CA THR A 51 34.07 -22.23 -4.17
C THR A 51 35.23 -21.38 -3.62
N GLY A 52 36.38 -22.00 -3.28
CA GLY A 52 37.59 -21.29 -2.85
C GLY A 52 38.22 -20.48 -3.98
N GLY A 53 38.29 -21.05 -5.19
CA GLY A 53 38.78 -20.34 -6.37
C GLY A 53 37.91 -19.17 -6.75
N ALA A 54 36.57 -19.30 -6.68
CA ALA A 54 35.63 -18.20 -6.90
C ALA A 54 35.81 -17.09 -5.85
N THR A 55 36.09 -17.44 -4.57
CA THR A 55 36.45 -16.47 -3.54
C THR A 55 37.69 -15.68 -3.92
N ILE A 56 38.81 -16.37 -4.27
CA ILE A 56 40.06 -15.74 -4.65
C ILE A 56 39.89 -14.85 -5.88
N ASN A 57 39.16 -15.33 -6.91
CA ASN A 57 38.85 -14.56 -8.12
C ASN A 57 38.06 -13.29 -7.79
N ALA A 58 37.04 -13.39 -6.94
CA ALA A 58 36.20 -12.27 -6.53
C ALA A 58 37.00 -11.18 -5.78
N LEU A 59 37.90 -11.58 -4.89
CA LEU A 59 38.78 -10.66 -4.20
C LEU A 59 39.75 -9.97 -5.15
N GLY A 60 40.27 -10.69 -6.17
CA GLY A 60 41.12 -10.14 -7.23
C GLY A 60 40.42 -9.11 -8.08
N VAL A 61 39.17 -9.41 -8.54
CA VAL A 61 38.35 -8.48 -9.32
C VAL A 61 38.01 -7.22 -8.52
N LEU A 62 37.72 -7.34 -7.21
CA LEU A 62 37.49 -6.20 -6.34
C LEU A 62 38.76 -5.33 -6.17
N GLY A 63 39.95 -5.91 -6.18
CA GLY A 63 41.23 -5.22 -6.27
C GLY A 63 41.53 -4.25 -5.13
N ARG A 64 41.08 -4.52 -3.91
CA ARG A 64 41.28 -3.64 -2.74
C ARG A 64 42.60 -3.92 -2.02
N SER A 65 43.22 -2.84 -1.48
CA SER A 65 44.47 -2.93 -0.74
C SER A 65 44.31 -3.59 0.64
N ARG A 66 45.42 -4.05 1.23
CA ARG A 66 45.42 -4.57 2.60
C ARG A 66 44.91 -3.55 3.63
N GLU A 67 45.25 -2.26 3.47
CA GLU A 67 44.81 -1.17 4.34
C GLU A 67 43.28 -0.97 4.24
N TRP A 68 42.71 -1.10 3.03
CA TRP A 68 41.26 -1.04 2.84
C TRP A 68 40.54 -2.14 3.63
N TRP A 69 41.04 -3.38 3.60
CA TRP A 69 40.48 -4.50 4.35
C TRP A 69 40.52 -4.29 5.87
N GLY A 70 41.48 -3.52 6.38
CA GLY A 70 41.58 -3.16 7.81
C GLY A 70 40.44 -2.25 8.29
N GLN A 71 39.70 -1.61 7.42
CA GLN A 71 38.64 -0.63 7.74
C GLN A 71 37.24 -0.98 7.20
N HIS A 72 37.16 -1.91 6.25
CA HIS A 72 35.93 -2.24 5.54
C HIS A 72 35.59 -3.73 5.68
N LYS A 73 34.30 -4.01 5.40
CA LYS A 73 33.75 -5.36 5.47
C LYS A 73 32.95 -5.73 4.23
N ALA A 74 33.15 -6.95 3.76
CA ALA A 74 32.46 -7.49 2.60
C ALA A 74 31.67 -8.74 2.95
N LEU A 75 30.50 -8.89 2.30
CA LEU A 75 29.73 -10.13 2.25
C LEU A 75 29.96 -10.78 0.90
N LEU A 76 30.44 -12.01 0.88
CA LEU A 76 30.58 -12.82 -0.33
C LEU A 76 29.53 -13.91 -0.34
N LEU A 77 28.66 -13.92 -1.36
CA LEU A 77 27.60 -14.90 -1.55
C LEU A 77 27.96 -15.87 -2.67
N HIS A 78 28.07 -17.15 -2.34
CA HIS A 78 28.30 -18.19 -3.33
C HIS A 78 26.99 -18.64 -3.98
N SER A 79 26.92 -18.64 -5.31
CA SER A 79 25.69 -18.93 -6.06
C SER A 79 25.27 -20.41 -6.10
N GLY A 80 26.01 -21.30 -5.51
CA GLY A 80 25.62 -22.71 -5.37
C GLY A 80 25.76 -23.59 -6.64
N GLY A 81 26.59 -23.24 -7.60
CA GLY A 81 26.93 -24.06 -8.78
C GLY A 81 25.84 -24.15 -9.87
N ASP A 82 25.77 -25.28 -10.64
CA ASP A 82 24.87 -25.46 -11.79
C ASP A 82 23.40 -25.71 -11.43
N SER A 83 23.08 -25.80 -10.15
CA SER A 83 21.72 -26.12 -9.65
C SER A 83 21.13 -27.43 -10.22
N ARG A 84 21.97 -28.45 -10.54
CA ARG A 84 21.53 -29.70 -11.21
C ARG A 84 20.44 -30.45 -10.44
N ARG A 85 20.42 -30.36 -9.09
CA ARG A 85 19.38 -30.97 -8.23
C ARG A 85 18.14 -30.11 -8.04
N LEU A 86 18.13 -28.91 -8.63
CA LEU A 86 17.03 -27.96 -8.63
C LEU A 86 16.99 -27.29 -10.02
N PRO A 87 16.66 -28.05 -11.10
CA PRO A 87 16.82 -27.57 -12.48
C PRO A 87 16.04 -26.32 -12.81
N GLN A 88 14.89 -26.07 -12.19
CA GLN A 88 14.09 -24.86 -12.40
C GLN A 88 14.86 -23.57 -12.11
N TYR A 89 15.87 -23.62 -11.21
CA TYR A 89 16.74 -22.49 -10.92
C TYR A 89 18.12 -22.58 -11.57
N SER A 90 18.32 -23.51 -12.51
CA SER A 90 19.61 -23.64 -13.19
C SER A 90 20.02 -22.40 -14.00
N PRO A 91 19.12 -21.64 -14.66
CA PRO A 91 19.49 -20.41 -15.37
C PRO A 91 19.87 -19.27 -14.42
N GLY A 92 19.00 -18.98 -13.46
CA GLY A 92 19.12 -17.85 -12.54
C GLY A 92 19.84 -18.14 -11.24
N GLY A 93 20.31 -19.38 -11.01
CA GLY A 93 20.91 -19.79 -9.74
C GLY A 93 19.94 -19.86 -8.56
N LYS A 94 20.28 -20.65 -7.56
CA LYS A 94 19.44 -20.84 -6.35
C LYS A 94 19.32 -19.58 -5.49
N LEU A 95 20.30 -18.69 -5.56
CA LEU A 95 20.36 -17.47 -4.75
C LEU A 95 19.12 -16.56 -4.96
N PHE A 96 18.65 -16.46 -6.20
CA PHE A 96 17.43 -15.72 -6.53
C PHE A 96 16.20 -16.62 -6.65
N GLY A 97 16.30 -17.85 -6.15
CA GLY A 97 15.16 -18.76 -6.02
C GLY A 97 14.08 -18.17 -5.12
N VAL A 98 12.83 -18.20 -5.63
CA VAL A 98 11.69 -17.62 -4.93
C VAL A 98 11.32 -18.48 -3.74
N LEU A 99 11.13 -17.85 -2.59
CA LEU A 99 10.67 -18.45 -1.34
C LEU A 99 9.39 -17.75 -0.90
N PRO A 100 8.49 -18.43 -0.19
CA PRO A 100 7.36 -17.77 0.43
C PRO A 100 7.83 -16.82 1.52
N SER A 101 7.24 -15.63 1.57
CA SER A 101 7.47 -14.69 2.68
C SER A 101 6.78 -15.21 3.94
N ARG A 102 7.52 -15.31 5.04
CA ARG A 102 6.94 -15.69 6.35
C ARG A 102 6.26 -14.52 7.07
N THR A 103 6.57 -13.30 6.67
CA THR A 103 6.05 -12.08 7.30
C THR A 103 4.78 -11.57 6.65
N ARG A 104 4.54 -11.93 5.39
CA ARG A 104 3.40 -11.48 4.61
C ARG A 104 2.79 -12.64 3.81
N PRO A 105 1.56 -13.08 4.16
CA PRO A 105 0.87 -14.10 3.38
C PRO A 105 0.75 -13.71 1.90
N ARG A 106 0.95 -14.66 0.99
CA ARG A 106 0.95 -14.49 -0.47
C ARG A 106 2.10 -13.68 -1.08
N GLU A 107 2.96 -13.05 -0.28
CA GLU A 107 4.18 -12.43 -0.80
C GLU A 107 5.33 -13.43 -0.87
N THR A 108 6.21 -13.21 -1.83
CA THR A 108 7.41 -14.01 -2.04
C THR A 108 8.66 -13.19 -1.69
N THR A 109 9.70 -13.89 -1.29
CA THR A 109 11.04 -13.38 -1.08
C THR A 109 12.02 -14.25 -1.87
N THR A 110 13.31 -13.99 -1.81
CA THR A 110 14.33 -14.90 -2.39
C THR A 110 15.36 -15.25 -1.32
N VAL A 111 16.13 -16.30 -1.58
CA VAL A 111 17.28 -16.64 -0.69
C VAL A 111 18.20 -15.43 -0.53
N PHE A 112 18.45 -14.68 -1.61
CA PHE A 112 19.24 -13.43 -1.57
C PHE A 112 18.66 -12.39 -0.61
N ASP A 113 17.36 -12.09 -0.75
CA ASP A 113 16.70 -11.05 0.04
C ASP A 113 16.67 -11.43 1.55
N GLU A 114 16.35 -12.70 1.87
CA GLU A 114 16.40 -13.22 3.24
C GLU A 114 17.83 -13.17 3.81
N THR A 115 18.81 -13.62 3.04
CA THR A 115 20.21 -13.61 3.47
C THR A 115 20.71 -12.19 3.69
N LEU A 116 20.39 -11.26 2.78
CA LEU A 116 20.82 -9.87 2.91
C LEU A 116 20.17 -9.20 4.14
N ALA A 117 18.88 -9.43 4.38
CA ALA A 117 18.18 -8.91 5.55
C ALA A 117 18.77 -9.45 6.87
N LEU A 118 18.98 -10.76 6.96
CA LEU A 118 19.56 -11.40 8.14
C LEU A 118 21.03 -11.00 8.37
N SER A 119 21.79 -10.82 7.28
CA SER A 119 23.21 -10.45 7.33
C SER A 119 23.47 -9.04 7.89
N ALA A 120 22.45 -8.18 7.93
CA ALA A 120 22.56 -6.86 8.57
C ALA A 120 22.92 -6.98 10.06
N ALA A 121 22.36 -7.97 10.75
CA ALA A 121 22.70 -8.25 12.16
C ALA A 121 24.12 -8.84 12.31
N TRP A 122 24.58 -9.63 11.32
CA TRP A 122 25.97 -10.15 11.33
C TRP A 122 26.98 -9.01 11.09
N ALA A 123 26.64 -8.08 10.20
CA ALA A 123 27.47 -6.92 9.89
C ALA A 123 27.74 -6.01 11.11
N GLU A 124 26.84 -5.98 12.10
CA GLU A 124 27.06 -5.25 13.36
C GLU A 124 28.22 -5.81 14.18
N GLY A 125 28.35 -7.14 14.22
CA GLY A 125 29.41 -7.80 14.98
C GLY A 125 30.74 -7.88 14.27
N ILE A 126 30.77 -7.79 12.93
CA ILE A 126 32.01 -7.94 12.13
C ILE A 126 32.69 -6.57 11.99
N PRO A 127 33.89 -6.40 12.52
CA PRO A 127 34.60 -5.12 12.45
C PRO A 127 35.17 -4.83 11.06
N ASN A 128 35.73 -5.85 10.40
CA ASN A 128 36.41 -5.73 9.09
C ASN A 128 36.63 -7.11 8.47
N GLY A 129 37.15 -7.15 7.23
CA GLY A 129 37.43 -8.38 6.49
C GLY A 129 36.26 -8.89 5.69
N MET A 130 36.09 -10.20 5.51
CA MET A 130 35.07 -10.78 4.65
C MET A 130 34.31 -11.90 5.37
N LEU A 131 32.98 -11.93 5.16
CA LEU A 131 32.12 -13.08 5.47
C LEU A 131 31.73 -13.77 4.16
N ALA A 132 32.13 -15.03 4.00
CA ALA A 132 31.65 -15.89 2.92
C ALA A 132 30.43 -16.66 3.41
N ALA A 133 29.37 -16.66 2.58
CA ALA A 133 28.10 -17.33 2.87
C ALA A 133 27.63 -18.16 1.69
N SER A 134 26.98 -19.31 1.97
CA SER A 134 26.33 -20.14 0.96
C SER A 134 25.06 -19.49 0.45
N GLY A 135 24.82 -19.52 -0.86
CA GLY A 135 23.65 -18.91 -1.51
C GLY A 135 22.48 -19.87 -1.73
N ASP A 136 22.46 -21.05 -1.09
CA ASP A 136 21.36 -22.01 -1.17
C ASP A 136 20.79 -22.40 0.21
N VAL A 137 21.08 -21.60 1.22
CA VAL A 137 20.61 -21.79 2.59
C VAL A 137 20.01 -20.50 3.15
N VAL A 138 18.99 -20.62 3.97
CA VAL A 138 18.47 -19.54 4.82
C VAL A 138 18.79 -19.88 6.27
N LEU A 139 19.47 -18.95 6.94
CA LEU A 139 20.03 -19.16 8.28
C LEU A 139 19.42 -18.17 9.26
N ARG A 140 18.84 -18.67 10.35
CA ARG A 140 18.28 -17.84 11.42
C ARG A 140 18.86 -18.25 12.75
N PHE A 141 19.68 -17.40 13.32
CA PHE A 141 20.29 -17.57 14.64
C PHE A 141 20.55 -16.21 15.29
N ASP A 142 20.78 -16.18 16.59
CA ASP A 142 21.16 -14.95 17.27
C ASP A 142 22.61 -14.57 16.91
N ALA A 143 22.76 -13.50 16.12
CA ALA A 143 24.08 -13.01 15.69
C ALA A 143 25.01 -12.62 16.85
N LYS A 144 24.46 -12.28 18.03
CA LYS A 144 25.22 -11.92 19.24
C LYS A 144 25.84 -13.12 19.91
N SER A 145 25.42 -14.34 19.58
CA SER A 145 26.02 -15.57 20.09
C SER A 145 27.40 -15.89 19.46
N VAL A 146 27.76 -15.16 18.39
CA VAL A 146 29.01 -15.35 17.66
C VAL A 146 29.99 -14.23 18.00
N GLN A 147 31.24 -14.60 18.39
CA GLN A 147 32.35 -13.64 18.57
C GLN A 147 32.99 -13.34 17.20
N TRP A 148 32.44 -12.36 16.51
CA TRP A 148 32.87 -12.00 15.16
C TRP A 148 34.23 -11.29 15.05
N ASP A 149 34.74 -10.77 16.13
CA ASP A 149 35.98 -9.98 16.23
C ASP A 149 37.24 -10.82 16.47
N ARG A 150 37.11 -12.17 16.55
CA ARG A 150 38.27 -13.07 16.71
C ARG A 150 39.22 -12.97 15.52
N PRO A 151 40.57 -13.02 15.78
CA PRO A 151 41.55 -13.03 14.70
C PRO A 151 41.51 -14.34 13.90
N GLY A 152 41.97 -14.27 12.66
CA GLY A 152 42.06 -15.44 11.77
C GLY A 152 40.72 -15.76 11.08
N VAL A 153 40.28 -17.01 11.23
CA VAL A 153 39.06 -17.52 10.57
C VAL A 153 38.05 -17.99 11.63
N THR A 154 36.79 -17.62 11.43
CA THR A 154 35.67 -18.08 12.27
C THR A 154 34.62 -18.75 11.40
N GLY A 155 34.43 -20.08 11.60
CA GLY A 155 33.31 -20.82 11.06
C GLY A 155 32.08 -20.70 11.98
N VAL A 156 30.87 -20.80 11.42
CA VAL A 156 29.65 -20.90 12.20
C VAL A 156 29.01 -22.25 11.94
N ALA A 157 28.66 -22.95 13.02
CA ALA A 157 28.01 -24.26 12.98
C ALA A 157 26.68 -24.21 13.72
N MET A 158 25.71 -24.96 13.24
CA MET A 158 24.44 -25.15 13.96
C MET A 158 24.46 -26.50 14.69
N ARG A 159 23.89 -26.52 15.87
CA ARG A 159 23.77 -27.73 16.68
C ARG A 159 22.60 -28.56 16.22
N LEU A 160 22.86 -29.63 15.43
CA LEU A 160 21.86 -30.48 14.79
C LEU A 160 22.10 -31.96 15.13
N ASP A 161 21.19 -32.83 14.73
CA ASP A 161 21.29 -34.27 14.88
C ASP A 161 22.40 -34.87 14.01
N PRO A 162 22.99 -36.04 14.40
CA PRO A 162 24.05 -36.69 13.64
C PRO A 162 23.64 -37.18 12.25
N GLU A 163 22.33 -37.43 12.02
CA GLU A 163 21.83 -37.85 10.73
C GLU A 163 21.93 -36.68 9.73
N THR A 164 21.52 -35.49 10.13
CA THR A 164 21.75 -34.25 9.37
C THR A 164 23.23 -34.00 9.14
N GLY A 165 24.07 -34.20 10.17
CA GLY A 165 25.53 -34.07 10.08
C GLY A 165 26.15 -35.01 9.04
N SER A 166 25.58 -36.20 8.79
CA SER A 166 26.07 -37.14 7.77
C SER A 166 25.92 -36.63 6.32
N HIS A 167 25.11 -35.64 6.11
CA HIS A 167 24.87 -35.05 4.77
C HIS A 167 25.61 -33.72 4.55
N HIS A 168 26.25 -33.16 5.58
CA HIS A 168 26.93 -31.86 5.57
C HIS A 168 28.37 -31.96 6.10
N GLY A 169 29.07 -30.81 6.14
CA GLY A 169 30.33 -30.70 6.89
C GLY A 169 30.08 -30.65 8.39
N VAL A 170 31.01 -31.20 9.18
CA VAL A 170 30.92 -31.16 10.65
C VAL A 170 32.25 -30.69 11.24
N TYR A 171 32.20 -29.67 12.08
CA TYR A 171 33.34 -29.19 12.85
C TYR A 171 33.54 -30.04 14.12
N VAL A 172 34.76 -30.49 14.34
CA VAL A 172 35.17 -31.07 15.62
C VAL A 172 35.80 -29.96 16.44
N VAL A 173 35.09 -29.50 17.45
CA VAL A 173 35.46 -28.32 18.25
C VAL A 173 35.89 -28.68 19.65
N GLY A 174 36.90 -27.97 20.15
CA GLY A 174 37.35 -28.09 21.52
C GLY A 174 36.82 -27.00 22.47
N ALA A 175 37.36 -27.03 23.69
CA ALA A 175 37.04 -25.99 24.68
C ALA A 175 37.40 -24.60 24.15
N GLY A 176 36.42 -23.65 24.19
CA GLY A 176 36.58 -22.30 23.66
C GLY A 176 36.37 -22.15 22.16
N GLY A 177 35.86 -23.18 21.45
CA GLY A 177 35.47 -23.13 20.06
C GLY A 177 36.61 -23.30 19.07
N GLN A 178 37.82 -23.69 19.48
CA GLN A 178 38.90 -23.97 18.53
C GLN A 178 38.57 -25.20 17.68
N VAL A 179 38.78 -25.11 16.37
CA VAL A 179 38.56 -26.22 15.43
C VAL A 179 39.79 -27.09 15.33
N TYR A 180 39.61 -28.38 15.64
CA TYR A 180 40.69 -29.37 15.53
C TYR A 180 40.63 -30.13 14.20
N THR A 181 39.44 -30.42 13.72
CA THR A 181 39.19 -31.23 12.55
C THR A 181 37.92 -30.82 11.86
N PHE A 182 37.88 -30.91 10.53
CA PHE A 182 36.69 -30.73 9.71
C PHE A 182 36.40 -32.04 8.95
N LEU A 183 35.19 -32.57 9.15
CA LEU A 183 34.74 -33.81 8.52
C LEU A 183 33.68 -33.49 7.44
N GLN A 184 33.88 -33.97 6.21
CA GLN A 184 32.96 -33.79 5.12
C GLN A 184 32.07 -35.01 4.93
N LYS A 185 30.78 -34.88 5.19
CA LYS A 185 29.75 -35.95 5.12
C LYS A 185 30.17 -37.22 5.87
N PRO A 186 30.53 -37.10 7.17
CA PRO A 186 31.01 -38.24 7.93
C PRO A 186 29.90 -39.22 8.28
N THR A 187 30.24 -40.47 8.36
CA THR A 187 29.38 -41.50 8.97
C THR A 187 29.36 -41.34 10.50
N LEU A 188 28.32 -41.88 11.15
CA LEU A 188 28.21 -41.82 12.62
C LEU A 188 29.44 -42.45 13.34
N PRO A 189 30.00 -43.57 12.89
CA PRO A 189 31.27 -44.11 13.42
C PRO A 189 32.44 -43.14 13.30
N GLU A 190 32.61 -42.48 12.15
CA GLU A 190 33.67 -41.47 11.95
C GLU A 190 33.49 -40.23 12.87
N LEU A 191 32.25 -39.77 13.04
CA LEU A 191 31.94 -38.69 13.99
C LEU A 191 32.33 -39.03 15.41
N LYS A 192 32.02 -40.26 15.86
CA LYS A 192 32.39 -40.72 17.21
C LYS A 192 33.89 -40.90 17.38
N ALA A 193 34.56 -41.49 16.38
CA ALA A 193 36.01 -41.69 16.39
C ALA A 193 36.79 -40.37 16.42
N ALA A 194 36.30 -39.34 15.75
CA ALA A 194 36.92 -38.01 15.74
C ALA A 194 36.54 -37.12 16.94
N GLY A 195 35.64 -37.56 17.83
CA GLY A 195 35.13 -36.76 18.95
C GLY A 195 34.22 -35.61 18.51
N GLY A 196 33.54 -35.78 17.37
CA GLY A 196 32.65 -34.74 16.78
C GLY A 196 31.25 -34.74 17.35
N VAL A 197 30.90 -35.65 18.25
CA VAL A 197 29.61 -35.69 18.94
C VAL A 197 29.73 -34.85 20.22
N LEU A 198 28.84 -33.84 20.36
CA LEU A 198 28.78 -32.96 21.53
C LEU A 198 28.21 -33.70 22.76
N GLU A 199 28.29 -33.09 23.93
CA GLU A 199 27.83 -33.67 25.19
C GLU A 199 26.33 -34.03 25.20
N ASP A 200 25.51 -33.31 24.44
CA ASP A 200 24.09 -33.55 24.29
C ASP A 200 23.72 -34.55 23.17
N GLY A 201 24.72 -35.20 22.57
CA GLY A 201 24.53 -36.16 21.50
C GLY A 201 24.33 -35.57 20.09
N ARG A 202 24.31 -34.25 19.98
CA ARG A 202 24.22 -33.51 18.67
C ARG A 202 25.62 -33.29 18.10
N VAL A 203 25.69 -32.69 16.89
CA VAL A 203 26.95 -32.39 16.20
C VAL A 203 26.96 -30.93 15.72
N ALA A 204 28.15 -30.36 15.54
CA ALA A 204 28.36 -29.00 15.05
C ALA A 204 28.35 -28.99 13.49
N VAL A 205 27.18 -28.90 12.90
CA VAL A 205 26.99 -28.93 11.44
C VAL A 205 27.40 -27.59 10.84
N ASP A 206 28.29 -27.62 9.85
CA ASP A 206 28.63 -26.43 9.06
C ASP A 206 27.41 -25.88 8.32
N ILE A 207 27.16 -24.60 8.50
CA ILE A 207 26.02 -23.90 7.89
C ILE A 207 26.43 -23.01 6.71
N GLY A 208 27.68 -23.13 6.26
CA GLY A 208 28.20 -22.40 5.11
C GLY A 208 28.53 -20.95 5.39
N LEU A 209 28.84 -20.57 6.63
CA LEU A 209 29.33 -19.26 7.01
C LEU A 209 30.79 -19.33 7.48
N LEU A 210 31.68 -18.61 6.78
CA LEU A 210 33.10 -18.48 7.12
C LEU A 210 33.51 -17.01 7.12
N ARG A 211 33.87 -16.48 8.28
CA ARG A 211 34.43 -15.14 8.39
C ARG A 211 35.94 -15.21 8.33
N PHE A 212 36.56 -14.42 7.47
CA PHE A 212 37.98 -14.18 7.35
C PHE A 212 38.30 -12.77 7.86
N ASP A 213 39.26 -12.62 8.76
CA ASP A 213 39.70 -11.30 9.19
C ASP A 213 40.36 -10.51 8.05
N ALA A 214 40.70 -9.25 8.29
CA ALA A 214 41.28 -8.37 7.28
C ALA A 214 42.64 -8.91 6.77
N GLU A 215 43.46 -9.52 7.63
CA GLU A 215 44.77 -10.04 7.28
C GLU A 215 44.63 -11.27 6.37
N MET A 216 43.78 -12.22 6.76
CA MET A 216 43.52 -13.43 5.97
C MET A 216 42.82 -13.06 4.63
N THR A 217 41.88 -12.15 4.63
CA THR A 217 41.20 -11.69 3.40
C THR A 217 42.20 -11.09 2.41
N ALA A 218 43.07 -10.21 2.88
CA ALA A 218 44.13 -9.62 2.05
C ALA A 218 45.11 -10.67 1.52
N ALA A 219 45.51 -11.62 2.35
CA ALA A 219 46.41 -12.70 1.93
C ALA A 219 45.79 -13.60 0.85
N LEU A 220 44.48 -13.94 0.97
CA LEU A 220 43.76 -14.68 -0.08
C LEU A 220 43.65 -13.85 -1.40
N ALA A 221 43.47 -12.54 -1.30
CA ALA A 221 43.42 -11.66 -2.48
C ALA A 221 44.75 -11.66 -3.25
N GLU A 222 45.89 -11.82 -2.61
CA GLU A 222 47.23 -11.89 -3.24
C GLU A 222 47.40 -13.12 -4.15
N LEU A 223 46.56 -14.16 -3.98
CA LEU A 223 46.54 -15.34 -4.84
C LEU A 223 45.92 -15.10 -6.22
N ALA A 224 45.07 -14.05 -6.34
CA ALA A 224 44.38 -13.73 -7.58
C ALA A 224 45.32 -13.28 -8.74
N GLY A 225 46.55 -12.92 -8.43
CA GLY A 225 47.56 -12.52 -9.42
C GLY A 225 48.24 -13.69 -10.19
N CYS A 226 47.80 -14.94 -9.97
CA CYS A 226 48.33 -16.11 -10.70
C CYS A 226 47.72 -16.17 -12.12
N GLU A 227 48.53 -16.48 -13.13
CA GLU A 227 48.09 -16.49 -14.54
C GLU A 227 46.97 -17.49 -14.82
N GLU A 228 46.94 -18.63 -14.13
CA GLU A 228 45.80 -19.55 -14.16
C GLU A 228 45.38 -19.95 -12.74
N LEU A 229 44.14 -19.63 -12.38
CA LEU A 229 43.58 -20.03 -11.10
C LEU A 229 43.09 -21.49 -11.17
N PRO A 230 43.64 -22.42 -10.36
CA PRO A 230 43.14 -23.78 -10.33
C PRO A 230 41.80 -23.91 -9.64
N ALA A 231 41.16 -25.07 -9.73
CA ALA A 231 39.95 -25.35 -8.98
C ALA A 231 40.26 -25.55 -7.50
N VAL A 232 39.84 -24.60 -6.66
CA VAL A 232 40.01 -24.61 -5.18
C VAL A 232 38.67 -24.79 -4.53
N ASP A 233 38.47 -25.78 -3.70
CA ASP A 233 37.30 -25.97 -2.88
C ASP A 233 37.49 -25.32 -1.51
N LEU A 234 36.44 -24.59 -1.05
CA LEU A 234 36.48 -23.86 0.22
C LEU A 234 36.60 -24.83 1.42
N TYR A 235 35.97 -25.98 1.33
CA TYR A 235 35.91 -26.96 2.40
C TYR A 235 37.10 -27.92 2.37
N ASP A 236 37.51 -28.39 1.20
CA ASP A 236 38.56 -29.39 1.07
C ASP A 236 39.95 -28.76 1.18
N GLN A 237 40.28 -27.74 0.40
CA GLN A 237 41.62 -27.13 0.44
C GLN A 237 41.75 -26.05 1.52
N ILE A 238 40.74 -25.13 1.65
CA ILE A 238 40.87 -24.02 2.60
C ILE A 238 40.55 -24.47 4.03
N THR A 239 39.35 -24.98 4.32
CA THR A 239 38.94 -25.35 5.67
C THR A 239 39.80 -26.48 6.25
N ARG A 240 40.04 -27.57 5.49
CA ARG A 240 40.94 -28.66 5.93
C ARG A 240 42.37 -28.23 5.94
N GLY A 241 42.79 -27.26 5.12
CA GLY A 241 44.12 -26.66 5.16
C GLY A 241 44.38 -25.91 6.48
N LEU A 242 43.40 -25.16 6.98
CA LEU A 242 43.49 -24.47 8.28
C LEU A 242 43.69 -25.45 9.46
N THR A 243 43.05 -26.63 9.40
CA THR A 243 43.22 -27.70 10.42
C THR A 243 44.45 -28.59 10.20
N GLY A 244 45.15 -28.44 9.08
CA GLY A 244 46.30 -29.26 8.70
C GLY A 244 45.96 -30.63 8.10
N GLN A 245 44.69 -30.88 7.81
CA GLN A 245 44.21 -32.12 7.17
C GLN A 245 44.48 -32.13 5.66
N TRP A 246 44.71 -30.96 5.06
CA TRP A 246 45.13 -30.84 3.65
C TRP A 246 46.55 -30.33 3.55
N ASN A 247 47.35 -31.02 2.74
CA ASN A 247 48.73 -30.69 2.47
C ASN A 247 49.09 -31.05 1.00
N PRO A 248 49.34 -30.05 0.14
CA PRO A 248 49.88 -30.34 -1.19
C PRO A 248 51.29 -30.86 -1.02
N GLY A 249 51.70 -31.87 -1.75
CA GLY A 249 53.04 -32.41 -1.70
C GLY A 249 54.16 -31.36 -1.86
N GLU A 250 55.40 -31.69 -1.51
CA GLU A 250 56.53 -30.76 -1.66
C GLU A 250 56.77 -30.34 -3.11
N ASP A 251 56.43 -31.18 -4.07
CA ASP A 251 56.53 -30.94 -5.51
C ASP A 251 55.30 -30.28 -6.15
N ALA A 252 54.33 -29.80 -5.33
CA ALA A 252 53.11 -29.14 -5.85
C ALA A 252 53.45 -27.80 -6.51
N GLU A 253 52.61 -27.43 -7.47
CA GLU A 253 52.72 -26.17 -8.21
C GLU A 253 52.80 -24.94 -7.28
N PRO A 254 53.45 -23.85 -7.67
CA PRO A 254 53.71 -22.67 -6.83
C PRO A 254 52.45 -22.09 -6.17
N PHE A 255 51.30 -22.15 -6.86
CA PHE A 255 50.01 -21.70 -6.31
C PHE A 255 49.66 -22.46 -5.03
N TRP A 256 49.74 -23.79 -5.03
CA TRP A 256 49.37 -24.62 -3.89
C TRP A 256 50.33 -24.45 -2.69
N GLN A 257 51.63 -24.23 -2.97
CA GLN A 257 52.62 -23.91 -1.93
C GLN A 257 52.32 -22.55 -1.30
N LYS A 258 51.95 -21.55 -2.10
CA LYS A 258 51.56 -20.21 -1.63
C LYS A 258 50.29 -20.27 -0.79
N LEU A 259 49.25 -20.99 -1.25
CA LEU A 259 48.02 -21.22 -0.51
C LEU A 259 48.31 -21.90 0.84
N LYS A 260 49.11 -22.97 0.87
CA LYS A 260 49.53 -23.61 2.12
C LYS A 260 50.23 -22.63 3.06
N GLY A 261 51.14 -21.80 2.54
CA GLY A 261 51.87 -20.79 3.32
C GLY A 261 50.93 -19.72 3.92
N ILE A 262 49.83 -19.39 3.27
CA ILE A 262 48.80 -18.47 3.79
C ILE A 262 47.98 -19.16 4.89
N LEU A 263 47.53 -20.41 4.65
CA LEU A 263 46.67 -21.12 5.60
C LEU A 263 47.42 -21.55 6.86
N ARG A 264 48.73 -21.84 6.72
CA ARG A 264 49.63 -22.28 7.83
C ARG A 264 50.99 -21.62 7.74
N PRO A 265 51.08 -20.32 8.03
CA PRO A 265 52.37 -19.62 8.02
C PRO A 265 53.29 -20.22 9.07
N PRO A 266 54.57 -20.43 8.75
CA PRO A 266 55.53 -21.12 9.64
C PRO A 266 55.76 -20.43 10.97
N GLN A 267 55.60 -19.12 11.03
CA GLN A 267 55.93 -18.30 12.20
C GLN A 267 54.75 -18.13 13.19
N ARG A 268 53.51 -18.21 12.73
CA ARG A 268 52.30 -18.07 13.55
C ARG A 268 51.12 -18.79 12.90
N PRO A 269 50.63 -19.87 13.51
CA PRO A 269 49.46 -20.56 12.97
C PRO A 269 48.25 -19.59 12.89
N VAL A 270 47.46 -19.70 11.81
CA VAL A 270 46.17 -19.00 11.70
C VAL A 270 45.23 -19.57 12.76
N GLU A 271 44.62 -18.70 13.54
CA GLU A 271 43.58 -19.11 14.50
C GLU A 271 42.32 -19.50 13.73
N PHE A 272 41.81 -20.70 13.99
CA PHE A 272 40.57 -21.18 13.39
C PHE A 272 39.58 -21.57 14.49
N HIS A 273 38.48 -20.82 14.57
CA HIS A 273 37.45 -21.01 15.57
C HIS A 273 36.11 -21.38 14.89
N CYS A 274 35.24 -22.05 15.62
CA CYS A 274 33.86 -22.31 15.25
C CYS A 274 32.94 -21.88 16.38
N ALA A 275 31.98 -21.03 16.05
CA ALA A 275 30.87 -20.70 16.92
C ALA A 275 29.73 -21.70 16.68
N VAL A 276 29.34 -22.44 17.71
CA VAL A 276 28.21 -23.38 17.65
C VAL A 276 26.97 -22.68 18.17
N VAL A 277 25.98 -22.47 17.26
CA VAL A 277 24.76 -21.70 17.53
C VAL A 277 23.51 -22.59 17.50
N GLU A 278 22.43 -22.09 18.12
CA GLU A 278 21.08 -22.65 17.98
C GLU A 278 20.29 -21.81 16.98
N GLY A 279 19.41 -22.45 16.22
CA GLY A 279 18.59 -21.71 15.25
C GLY A 279 17.92 -22.58 14.20
N GLU A 280 17.56 -21.97 13.09
CA GLU A 280 16.98 -22.64 11.92
C GLU A 280 18.00 -22.71 10.77
N PHE A 281 18.18 -23.90 10.22
CA PHE A 281 18.97 -24.17 9.02
C PHE A 281 18.05 -24.73 7.94
N ILE A 282 17.75 -23.92 6.93
CA ILE A 282 16.83 -24.26 5.85
C ILE A 282 17.64 -24.40 4.57
N HIS A 283 17.74 -25.62 4.07
CA HIS A 283 18.45 -25.91 2.82
C HIS A 283 17.47 -26.08 1.65
N ALA A 284 17.51 -25.16 0.69
CA ALA A 284 16.66 -25.15 -0.52
C ALA A 284 17.41 -25.74 -1.73
N GLY A 285 18.18 -26.80 -1.52
CA GLY A 285 19.13 -27.31 -2.51
C GLY A 285 18.63 -28.36 -3.49
N THR A 286 17.41 -28.92 -3.30
CA THR A 286 16.80 -29.93 -4.16
C THR A 286 15.36 -29.59 -4.51
N THR A 287 14.82 -30.17 -5.59
CA THR A 287 13.42 -29.99 -5.99
C THR A 287 12.45 -30.41 -4.87
N HIS A 288 12.74 -31.53 -4.20
CA HIS A 288 11.94 -32.03 -3.06
C HIS A 288 11.92 -31.02 -1.88
N SER A 289 13.09 -30.56 -1.42
CA SER A 289 13.15 -29.61 -0.29
C SER A 289 12.52 -28.26 -0.66
N PHE A 290 12.66 -27.82 -1.89
CA PHE A 290 12.04 -26.62 -2.39
C PHE A 290 10.50 -26.73 -2.37
N ARG A 291 9.95 -27.86 -2.86
CA ARG A 291 8.51 -28.13 -2.84
C ARG A 291 7.95 -28.00 -1.42
N ALA A 292 8.58 -28.69 -0.46
CA ALA A 292 8.12 -28.66 0.94
C ALA A 292 8.10 -27.23 1.53
N LEU A 293 9.09 -26.42 1.20
CA LEU A 293 9.16 -25.00 1.62
C LEU A 293 8.06 -24.16 0.96
N ALA A 294 7.89 -24.29 -0.35
CA ALA A 294 6.94 -23.51 -1.12
C ALA A 294 5.50 -23.84 -0.75
N ALA A 295 5.15 -25.12 -0.63
CA ALA A 295 3.80 -25.59 -0.31
C ALA A 295 3.32 -25.14 1.08
N ALA A 296 4.22 -24.89 2.03
CA ALA A 296 3.87 -24.45 3.38
C ALA A 296 3.15 -23.08 3.43
N SER A 297 3.21 -22.28 2.38
CA SER A 297 2.60 -20.92 2.32
C SER A 297 1.41 -20.81 1.39
N GLY A 298 1.01 -21.92 0.76
CA GLY A 298 -0.12 -22.00 -0.15
C GLY A 298 0.31 -22.44 -1.56
N PRO A 299 -0.63 -22.90 -2.37
CA PRO A 299 -0.31 -23.52 -3.65
C PRO A 299 0.06 -22.51 -4.75
N VAL A 300 -0.34 -21.24 -4.64
CA VAL A 300 -0.12 -20.22 -5.69
C VAL A 300 0.77 -19.12 -5.15
N LEU A 301 1.94 -18.97 -5.78
CA LEU A 301 2.98 -18.00 -5.38
C LEU A 301 3.42 -17.19 -6.60
N ASP A 302 3.45 -15.87 -6.47
CA ASP A 302 3.91 -14.94 -7.51
C ASP A 302 3.34 -15.27 -8.90
N SER A 303 2.03 -15.53 -8.99
CA SER A 303 1.36 -16.01 -10.20
C SER A 303 0.02 -15.31 -10.43
N VAL A 304 -0.34 -15.16 -11.71
CA VAL A 304 -1.66 -14.68 -12.18
C VAL A 304 -2.38 -15.81 -12.86
N ILE A 305 -3.60 -16.12 -12.46
CA ILE A 305 -4.42 -17.20 -13.02
C ILE A 305 -5.81 -16.66 -13.34
N GLY A 306 -6.09 -16.47 -14.64
CA GLY A 306 -7.36 -15.92 -15.11
C GLY A 306 -8.55 -16.91 -15.10
N GLY A 307 -8.28 -18.22 -14.97
CA GLY A 307 -9.30 -19.26 -14.91
C GLY A 307 -9.44 -19.91 -13.53
N SER A 308 -10.19 -21.01 -13.45
CA SER A 308 -10.26 -21.81 -12.22
C SER A 308 -8.90 -22.44 -11.88
N CYS A 309 -8.58 -22.54 -10.59
CA CYS A 309 -7.35 -23.13 -10.10
C CYS A 309 -7.66 -24.24 -9.09
N GLU A 310 -7.30 -25.46 -9.43
CA GLU A 310 -7.36 -26.64 -8.54
C GLU A 310 -5.94 -27.10 -8.25
N ALA A 311 -5.53 -27.03 -6.98
CA ALA A 311 -4.22 -27.46 -6.54
C ALA A 311 -4.34 -28.57 -5.49
N GLY A 312 -3.73 -29.72 -5.77
CA GLY A 312 -3.65 -30.84 -4.84
C GLY A 312 -2.73 -30.56 -3.65
N HIS A 313 -2.72 -31.48 -2.69
CA HIS A 313 -1.85 -31.37 -1.52
C HIS A 313 -0.37 -31.24 -1.94
N GLU A 314 0.36 -30.29 -1.38
CA GLU A 314 1.75 -29.94 -1.70
C GLU A 314 2.00 -29.55 -3.17
N ALA A 315 0.97 -29.24 -3.96
CA ALA A 315 1.17 -28.65 -5.27
C ALA A 315 1.66 -27.20 -5.15
N VAL A 316 2.52 -26.77 -6.09
CA VAL A 316 3.10 -25.41 -6.15
C VAL A 316 2.96 -24.86 -7.56
N ILE A 317 2.34 -23.69 -7.68
CA ILE A 317 2.21 -22.90 -8.91
C ILE A 317 3.00 -21.61 -8.68
N LEU A 318 4.11 -21.45 -9.37
CA LEU A 318 5.10 -20.43 -9.09
C LEU A 318 5.44 -19.66 -10.36
N GLU A 319 5.44 -18.33 -10.24
CA GLU A 319 5.85 -17.42 -11.34
C GLU A 319 5.08 -17.67 -12.66
N CYS A 320 3.84 -18.13 -12.59
CA CYS A 320 2.99 -18.41 -13.75
C CYS A 320 2.09 -17.21 -14.11
N ASP A 321 1.82 -17.08 -15.43
CA ASP A 321 0.84 -16.14 -15.97
C ASP A 321 -0.05 -16.89 -16.97
N LEU A 322 -1.21 -17.36 -16.50
CA LEU A 322 -2.08 -18.30 -17.18
C LEU A 322 -3.51 -17.75 -17.30
N ILE A 323 -4.05 -17.76 -18.51
CA ILE A 323 -5.42 -17.30 -18.80
C ILE A 323 -6.47 -18.41 -18.67
N GLY A 324 -6.06 -19.68 -18.77
CA GLY A 324 -6.93 -20.85 -18.72
C GLY A 324 -7.09 -21.48 -17.33
N ALA A 325 -7.91 -22.52 -17.24
CA ALA A 325 -8.03 -23.30 -16.02
C ALA A 325 -6.74 -24.09 -15.73
N VAL A 326 -6.39 -24.20 -14.44
CA VAL A 326 -5.19 -24.90 -13.97
C VAL A 326 -5.61 -26.03 -13.03
N CYS A 327 -5.11 -27.23 -13.30
CA CYS A 327 -5.24 -28.41 -12.43
C CYS A 327 -3.84 -28.95 -12.12
N ALA A 328 -3.33 -28.70 -10.94
CA ALA A 328 -2.06 -29.21 -10.44
C ALA A 328 -2.33 -30.35 -9.45
N SER A 329 -2.00 -31.60 -9.82
CA SER A 329 -2.20 -32.76 -8.94
C SER A 329 -1.26 -32.70 -7.73
N ARG A 330 -1.42 -33.64 -6.78
CA ARG A 330 -0.62 -33.73 -5.54
C ARG A 330 0.88 -33.65 -5.85
N GLY A 331 1.60 -32.77 -5.17
CA GLY A 331 3.05 -32.60 -5.28
C GLY A 331 3.57 -32.04 -6.61
N ALA A 332 2.69 -31.62 -7.52
CA ALA A 332 3.09 -31.04 -8.80
C ALA A 332 3.72 -29.65 -8.63
N ILE A 333 4.70 -29.31 -9.45
CA ILE A 333 5.34 -27.98 -9.48
C ILE A 333 5.20 -27.40 -10.88
N LEU A 334 4.44 -26.31 -10.99
CA LEU A 334 4.33 -25.48 -12.19
C LEU A 334 5.18 -24.22 -11.99
N HIS A 335 6.12 -23.97 -12.89
CA HIS A 335 7.02 -22.83 -12.76
C HIS A 335 7.20 -22.07 -14.08
N GLY A 336 6.96 -20.77 -14.05
CA GLY A 336 7.23 -19.86 -15.14
C GLY A 336 6.36 -20.05 -16.39
N LEU A 337 5.21 -20.72 -16.29
CA LEU A 337 4.32 -20.96 -17.43
C LEU A 337 3.65 -19.68 -17.86
N THR A 338 3.81 -19.29 -19.12
CA THR A 338 3.21 -18.09 -19.71
C THR A 338 2.91 -18.27 -21.19
N GLY A 339 1.97 -17.51 -21.74
CA GLY A 339 1.63 -17.50 -23.15
C GLY A 339 0.96 -18.79 -23.66
N LEU A 340 0.37 -19.57 -22.76
CA LEU A 340 -0.39 -20.80 -23.09
C LEU A 340 -1.84 -20.45 -23.38
N SER A 341 -2.38 -20.96 -24.51
CA SER A 341 -3.73 -20.64 -24.97
C SER A 341 -4.85 -21.51 -24.36
N GLY A 342 -4.52 -22.57 -23.61
CA GLY A 342 -5.48 -23.56 -23.09
C GLY A 342 -5.36 -23.82 -21.61
N SER A 343 -6.10 -24.85 -21.14
CA SER A 343 -5.99 -25.34 -19.78
C SER A 343 -4.68 -26.08 -19.53
N VAL A 344 -4.18 -25.96 -18.31
CA VAL A 344 -2.95 -26.60 -17.84
C VAL A 344 -3.30 -27.69 -16.84
N GLU A 345 -2.93 -28.93 -17.16
CA GLU A 345 -3.11 -30.09 -16.28
C GLU A 345 -1.78 -30.79 -16.08
N VAL A 346 -1.34 -30.97 -14.83
CA VAL A 346 -0.05 -31.56 -14.46
C VAL A 346 -0.27 -32.72 -13.50
N PRO A 347 0.31 -33.93 -13.78
CA PRO A 347 0.15 -35.12 -12.96
C PRO A 347 0.93 -34.99 -11.63
N GLU A 348 0.68 -35.97 -10.73
CA GLU A 348 1.32 -36.02 -9.41
C GLU A 348 2.84 -36.05 -9.50
N ASP A 349 3.47 -35.40 -8.51
CA ASP A 349 4.92 -35.37 -8.29
C ASP A 349 5.75 -35.03 -9.55
N THR A 350 5.21 -34.16 -10.42
CA THR A 350 5.80 -33.75 -11.70
C THR A 350 6.14 -32.26 -11.68
N VAL A 351 7.30 -31.93 -12.17
CA VAL A 351 7.75 -30.56 -12.43
C VAL A 351 7.51 -30.21 -13.89
N VAL A 352 6.91 -29.07 -14.12
CA VAL A 352 6.76 -28.44 -15.43
C VAL A 352 7.32 -27.02 -15.33
N HIS A 353 8.42 -26.76 -16.04
CA HIS A 353 9.09 -25.47 -16.02
C HIS A 353 9.28 -24.93 -17.44
N GLN A 354 8.72 -23.77 -17.71
CA GLN A 354 8.90 -23.05 -18.99
C GLN A 354 10.04 -22.06 -18.92
N LEU A 355 10.81 -21.99 -20.00
CA LEU A 355 11.97 -21.13 -20.10
C LEU A 355 12.09 -20.56 -21.51
N PRO A 356 12.23 -19.22 -21.69
CA PRO A 356 12.65 -18.64 -22.95
C PRO A 356 14.14 -18.89 -23.18
N VAL A 357 14.52 -19.21 -24.40
CA VAL A 357 15.90 -19.53 -24.78
C VAL A 357 16.27 -18.81 -26.08
N GLU A 358 17.53 -18.39 -26.19
CA GLU A 358 18.10 -17.78 -27.36
C GLU A 358 19.38 -18.54 -27.81
N GLY A 359 19.67 -18.58 -29.11
CA GLY A 359 20.85 -19.23 -29.61
C GLY A 359 21.11 -18.93 -31.09
N ALA A 360 22.12 -19.57 -31.68
CA ALA A 360 22.41 -19.44 -33.11
C ALA A 360 21.24 -19.88 -34.01
N TRP A 361 20.27 -20.57 -33.47
CA TRP A 361 19.03 -21.02 -34.12
C TRP A 361 17.86 -20.03 -34.02
N GLY A 362 18.04 -18.88 -33.37
CA GLY A 362 17.00 -17.91 -33.07
C GLY A 362 16.45 -18.05 -31.66
N ASP A 363 15.42 -17.25 -31.35
CA ASP A 363 14.73 -17.24 -30.07
C ASP A 363 13.59 -18.28 -30.03
N GLY A 364 13.29 -18.81 -28.85
CA GLY A 364 12.21 -19.77 -28.67
C GLY A 364 11.95 -20.09 -27.23
N TRP A 365 11.04 -21.05 -27.01
CA TRP A 365 10.66 -21.50 -25.68
C TRP A 365 10.89 -22.99 -25.53
N VAL A 366 11.24 -23.41 -24.33
CA VAL A 366 11.27 -24.81 -23.93
C VAL A 366 10.40 -25.03 -22.70
N ILE A 367 9.71 -26.19 -22.65
CA ILE A 367 9.07 -26.65 -21.41
C ILE A 367 9.79 -27.89 -20.94
N ARG A 368 10.44 -27.79 -19.80
CA ARG A 368 11.21 -28.84 -19.15
C ARG A 368 10.33 -29.61 -18.19
N THR A 369 10.21 -30.93 -18.38
CA THR A 369 9.36 -31.78 -17.54
C THR A 369 10.18 -32.91 -16.93
N TYR A 370 10.03 -33.14 -15.64
CA TYR A 370 10.72 -34.21 -14.90
C TYR A 370 9.99 -34.49 -13.57
N GLY A 371 10.33 -35.56 -12.89
CA GLY A 371 9.79 -35.90 -11.59
C GLY A 371 10.40 -35.11 -10.44
N VAL A 372 9.65 -34.89 -9.39
CA VAL A 372 10.11 -34.17 -8.18
C VAL A 372 11.30 -34.87 -7.51
N GLU A 373 11.30 -36.23 -7.54
CA GLU A 373 12.35 -37.05 -6.97
C GLU A 373 13.49 -37.38 -7.96
N ASP A 374 13.41 -36.93 -9.21
CA ASP A 374 14.50 -37.15 -10.18
C ASP A 374 15.77 -36.43 -9.77
N ASN A 375 16.90 -37.11 -9.89
CA ASN A 375 18.20 -36.53 -9.65
C ASN A 375 18.98 -36.40 -10.97
N PRO A 376 18.93 -35.26 -11.66
CA PRO A 376 19.58 -35.07 -12.94
C PRO A 376 21.13 -35.22 -12.91
N LYS A 377 21.72 -35.20 -11.73
CA LYS A 377 23.18 -35.44 -11.55
C LYS A 377 23.55 -36.92 -11.69
N GLN A 378 22.59 -37.82 -11.51
CA GLN A 378 22.83 -39.25 -11.54
C GLN A 378 22.96 -39.77 -12.98
N THR A 379 23.99 -40.59 -13.23
CA THR A 379 24.24 -41.18 -14.54
C THR A 379 23.54 -42.54 -14.69
N LEU A 380 23.48 -43.06 -15.93
CA LEU A 380 23.00 -44.42 -16.19
C LEU A 380 23.88 -45.47 -15.45
N PRO A 381 23.27 -46.55 -14.96
CA PRO A 381 21.86 -46.95 -15.13
C PRO A 381 20.90 -46.34 -14.09
N GLY A 382 21.36 -45.59 -13.14
CA GLY A 382 20.61 -45.09 -12.01
C GLY A 382 19.75 -43.84 -12.27
N THR A 383 19.89 -43.17 -13.43
CA THR A 383 19.14 -41.94 -13.73
C THR A 383 17.65 -42.20 -13.96
N THR A 384 16.80 -41.32 -13.41
CA THR A 384 15.35 -41.39 -13.52
C THR A 384 14.79 -40.24 -14.34
N TRP A 385 13.56 -40.42 -14.89
CA TRP A 385 12.76 -39.39 -15.51
C TRP A 385 11.27 -39.67 -15.18
N PHE A 386 10.54 -38.67 -14.68
CA PHE A 386 9.22 -38.85 -14.09
C PHE A 386 9.19 -39.90 -12.95
N ASN A 387 10.21 -39.83 -12.06
CA ASN A 387 10.38 -40.72 -10.90
C ASN A 387 10.48 -42.24 -11.30
N ARG A 388 10.88 -42.58 -12.54
CA ARG A 388 11.03 -43.93 -13.07
C ARG A 388 12.38 -44.04 -13.77
N PRO A 389 12.92 -45.26 -13.95
CA PRO A 389 14.10 -45.45 -14.79
C PRO A 389 13.94 -44.79 -16.17
N ILE A 390 14.88 -43.94 -16.59
CA ILE A 390 14.72 -43.11 -17.79
C ILE A 390 14.54 -43.94 -19.04
N LEU A 391 15.14 -45.14 -19.11
CA LEU A 391 15.02 -46.04 -20.27
C LEU A 391 13.58 -46.53 -20.46
N GLU A 392 12.86 -46.82 -19.38
CA GLU A 392 11.43 -47.17 -19.44
C GLU A 392 10.56 -46.01 -19.94
N ALA A 393 10.88 -44.76 -19.51
CA ALA A 393 10.18 -43.58 -19.97
C ALA A 393 10.41 -43.33 -21.47
N LEU A 394 11.64 -43.56 -21.96
CA LEU A 394 11.98 -43.43 -23.39
C LEU A 394 11.24 -44.51 -24.23
N GLU A 395 11.22 -45.78 -23.76
CA GLU A 395 10.53 -46.86 -24.45
C GLU A 395 9.00 -46.56 -24.59
N ARG A 396 8.38 -46.07 -23.54
CA ARG A 396 6.97 -45.60 -23.59
C ARG A 396 6.70 -44.57 -24.66
N LEU A 397 7.63 -43.67 -24.87
CA LEU A 397 7.56 -42.59 -25.86
C LEU A 397 8.08 -43.01 -27.25
N GLN A 398 8.46 -44.27 -27.40
CA GLN A 398 9.08 -44.82 -28.65
C GLN A 398 10.35 -44.08 -29.09
N LEU A 399 11.18 -43.69 -28.10
CA LEU A 399 12.45 -43.01 -28.28
C LEU A 399 13.62 -43.96 -27.97
N ARG A 400 14.74 -43.78 -28.72
CA ARG A 400 15.95 -44.56 -28.49
C ARG A 400 17.00 -43.71 -27.73
N SER A 401 17.82 -44.39 -26.96
CA SER A 401 18.87 -43.74 -26.15
C SER A 401 19.84 -42.89 -27.00
N GLU A 402 20.20 -43.39 -28.22
CA GLU A 402 21.10 -42.66 -29.11
C GLU A 402 20.51 -41.38 -29.70
N GLU A 403 19.15 -41.25 -29.72
CA GLU A 403 18.48 -40.04 -30.16
C GLU A 403 18.50 -38.95 -29.08
N VAL A 404 18.75 -39.34 -27.83
CA VAL A 404 18.74 -38.46 -26.65
C VAL A 404 20.16 -38.05 -26.23
N TRP A 405 21.13 -38.98 -26.33
CA TRP A 405 22.52 -38.79 -25.87
C TRP A 405 23.56 -38.96 -26.96
N SER A 406 23.35 -38.41 -28.15
CA SER A 406 24.35 -38.53 -29.22
C SER A 406 25.67 -37.86 -28.82
N GLY A 407 26.74 -38.68 -28.76
CA GLY A 407 28.11 -38.21 -28.43
C GLY A 407 28.34 -37.83 -26.95
N VAL A 408 27.49 -38.30 -26.04
CA VAL A 408 27.61 -38.04 -24.59
C VAL A 408 28.32 -39.21 -23.90
N GLU A 409 29.42 -38.97 -23.20
CA GLU A 409 30.22 -40.02 -22.51
C GLU A 409 29.52 -40.51 -21.22
N GLU A 410 28.93 -39.60 -20.43
CA GLU A 410 28.22 -39.89 -19.18
C GLU A 410 26.73 -39.54 -19.29
N PRO A 411 25.88 -40.42 -19.85
CA PRO A 411 24.44 -40.17 -19.99
C PRO A 411 23.74 -39.96 -18.66
N SER A 412 22.99 -38.86 -18.56
CA SER A 412 22.17 -38.48 -17.40
C SER A 412 20.96 -37.68 -17.85
N LEU A 413 19.98 -37.47 -16.98
CA LEU A 413 18.87 -36.57 -17.28
C LEU A 413 19.33 -35.13 -17.54
N TRP A 414 20.46 -34.71 -16.93
CA TRP A 414 21.01 -33.37 -17.09
C TRP A 414 21.41 -33.02 -18.53
N ASN A 415 21.98 -33.98 -19.22
CA ASN A 415 22.49 -33.83 -20.60
C ASN A 415 21.64 -34.51 -21.67
N ALA A 416 20.45 -34.98 -21.31
CA ALA A 416 19.49 -35.61 -22.22
C ALA A 416 18.81 -34.54 -23.09
N ALA A 417 19.00 -34.60 -24.43
CA ALA A 417 18.39 -33.65 -25.39
C ALA A 417 16.91 -33.97 -25.63
N LEU A 418 16.08 -33.66 -24.64
CA LEU A 418 14.67 -34.03 -24.60
C LEU A 418 13.73 -32.92 -25.08
N PHE A 419 14.07 -31.63 -24.83
CA PHE A 419 13.11 -30.53 -24.85
C PHE A 419 13.20 -29.74 -26.16
N PRO A 420 12.11 -29.71 -27.00
CA PRO A 420 12.10 -28.92 -28.23
C PRO A 420 12.14 -27.41 -27.97
N VAL A 421 12.89 -26.70 -28.78
CA VAL A 421 12.87 -25.23 -28.86
C VAL A 421 11.79 -24.83 -29.87
N THR A 422 10.71 -24.21 -29.41
CA THR A 422 9.55 -23.86 -30.25
C THR A 422 8.69 -22.76 -29.64
N THR A 423 7.43 -22.60 -30.07
CA THR A 423 6.45 -21.71 -29.45
C THR A 423 5.97 -22.25 -28.10
N PRO A 424 5.41 -21.41 -27.20
CA PRO A 424 4.88 -21.86 -25.92
C PRO A 424 3.84 -23.01 -26.05
N ASP A 425 2.86 -22.86 -26.93
CA ASP A 425 1.80 -23.86 -27.12
C ASP A 425 2.32 -25.19 -27.67
N ASP A 426 3.28 -25.16 -28.61
CA ASP A 426 3.90 -26.38 -29.15
C ASP A 426 4.80 -27.06 -28.11
N ALA A 427 5.55 -26.27 -27.32
CA ALA A 427 6.33 -26.81 -26.19
C ALA A 427 5.41 -27.46 -25.14
N TRP A 428 4.24 -26.85 -24.88
CA TRP A 428 3.23 -27.41 -23.98
C TRP A 428 2.61 -28.71 -24.56
N ALA A 429 2.30 -28.76 -25.86
CA ALA A 429 1.81 -29.98 -26.50
C ALA A 429 2.83 -31.11 -26.39
N CYS A 430 4.13 -30.83 -26.57
CA CYS A 430 5.21 -31.82 -26.37
C CYS A 430 5.32 -32.25 -24.90
N ALA A 431 5.27 -31.32 -23.94
CA ALA A 431 5.30 -31.62 -22.52
C ALA A 431 4.13 -32.54 -22.10
N ARG A 432 2.93 -32.27 -22.58
CA ARG A 432 1.75 -33.15 -22.38
C ARG A 432 1.96 -34.56 -22.93
N TRP A 433 2.51 -34.67 -24.14
CA TRP A 433 2.84 -35.96 -24.72
C TRP A 433 3.85 -36.71 -23.85
N MET A 434 4.90 -36.07 -23.39
CA MET A 434 5.89 -36.64 -22.48
C MET A 434 5.29 -37.13 -21.17
N MET A 435 4.35 -36.42 -20.62
CA MET A 435 3.59 -36.80 -19.42
C MET A 435 2.54 -37.90 -19.66
N GLY A 436 2.27 -38.26 -20.92
CA GLY A 436 1.34 -39.30 -21.29
C GLY A 436 -0.08 -38.86 -21.64
N TYR A 437 -0.31 -37.56 -21.83
CA TYR A 437 -1.58 -37.01 -22.27
C TYR A 437 -1.72 -36.97 -23.79
N ALA A 438 -2.92 -37.13 -24.29
CA ALA A 438 -3.24 -36.92 -25.69
C ALA A 438 -3.08 -35.41 -26.01
N SER A 439 -2.15 -35.04 -26.90
CA SER A 439 -1.80 -33.65 -27.18
C SER A 439 -1.66 -33.32 -28.67
N GLY A 440 -1.80 -34.33 -29.58
CA GLY A 440 -1.50 -34.15 -31.01
C GLY A 440 0.00 -34.02 -31.30
N TYR A 441 0.86 -34.30 -30.32
CA TYR A 441 2.31 -34.43 -30.46
C TYR A 441 2.74 -35.88 -30.40
N ASP A 442 3.81 -36.27 -31.15
CA ASP A 442 4.29 -37.64 -31.23
C ASP A 442 5.83 -37.71 -31.39
N ALA A 443 6.35 -38.93 -31.44
CA ALA A 443 7.79 -39.16 -31.58
C ALA A 443 8.36 -38.69 -32.93
N GLU A 444 7.57 -38.68 -33.99
CA GLU A 444 8.03 -38.20 -35.30
C GLU A 444 8.22 -36.68 -35.28
N ARG A 445 7.23 -35.96 -34.76
CA ARG A 445 7.31 -34.51 -34.56
C ARG A 445 8.46 -34.13 -33.62
N TRP A 446 8.67 -34.90 -32.54
CA TRP A 446 9.76 -34.71 -31.62
C TRP A 446 11.13 -34.90 -32.31
N ARG A 447 11.29 -35.93 -33.20
CA ARG A 447 12.54 -36.15 -33.96
C ARG A 447 12.84 -35.01 -34.95
N ALA A 448 11.81 -34.41 -35.52
CA ALA A 448 11.94 -33.30 -36.46
C ALA A 448 12.34 -31.98 -35.78
N ALA A 449 12.09 -31.83 -34.49
CA ALA A 449 12.34 -30.59 -33.75
C ALA A 449 13.83 -30.45 -33.34
N ARG A 450 14.30 -29.21 -33.24
CA ARG A 450 15.55 -28.90 -32.52
C ARG A 450 15.30 -29.09 -31.02
N ARG A 451 16.07 -29.97 -30.42
CA ARG A 451 15.95 -30.30 -28.98
C ARG A 451 17.21 -29.89 -28.24
N ILE A 452 17.01 -29.47 -26.97
CA ILE A 452 18.10 -29.17 -26.04
C ILE A 452 17.89 -29.90 -24.71
N SER A 453 18.99 -30.05 -23.98
CA SER A 453 19.00 -30.68 -22.65
C SER A 453 18.67 -29.67 -21.53
N LEU A 454 18.56 -30.14 -20.27
CA LEU A 454 18.53 -29.28 -19.09
C LEU A 454 19.79 -28.41 -19.01
N ALA A 455 20.94 -28.96 -19.31
CA ALA A 455 22.24 -28.28 -19.34
C ALA A 455 22.30 -27.15 -20.36
N GLU A 456 21.93 -27.47 -21.60
CA GLU A 456 21.92 -26.45 -22.68
C GLU A 456 20.91 -25.36 -22.42
N SER A 457 19.70 -25.70 -22.00
CA SER A 457 18.65 -24.72 -21.69
C SER A 457 19.06 -23.73 -20.59
N ALA A 458 19.82 -24.17 -19.58
CA ALA A 458 20.35 -23.28 -18.54
C ALA A 458 21.34 -22.25 -19.08
N ASN A 459 22.18 -22.67 -20.08
CA ASN A 459 23.17 -21.81 -20.69
C ASN A 459 22.61 -20.88 -21.78
N CYS A 460 21.46 -21.22 -22.36
CA CYS A 460 20.80 -20.49 -23.44
C CYS A 460 19.56 -19.70 -22.97
N ALA A 461 19.36 -19.58 -21.69
CA ALA A 461 18.21 -18.83 -21.15
C ALA A 461 18.23 -17.36 -21.60
N ASP A 462 17.13 -16.86 -22.14
CA ASP A 462 16.99 -15.47 -22.54
C ASP A 462 16.69 -14.58 -21.34
N ALA A 463 17.71 -13.86 -20.88
CA ALA A 463 17.61 -12.96 -19.73
C ALA A 463 16.61 -11.81 -19.94
N LYS A 464 16.51 -11.30 -21.16
CA LYS A 464 15.62 -10.19 -21.50
C LYS A 464 14.18 -10.67 -21.51
N ALA A 465 13.87 -11.77 -22.19
CA ALA A 465 12.52 -12.33 -22.20
C ALA A 465 12.05 -12.77 -20.81
N LEU A 466 12.94 -13.32 -19.96
CA LEU A 466 12.63 -13.61 -18.56
C LEU A 466 12.26 -12.36 -17.78
N ALA A 467 13.01 -11.26 -17.94
CA ALA A 467 12.73 -10.00 -17.28
C ALA A 467 11.38 -9.39 -17.76
N GLU A 468 11.10 -9.48 -19.06
CA GLU A 468 9.84 -9.01 -19.65
C GLU A 468 8.64 -9.83 -19.14
N ALA A 469 8.72 -11.15 -19.14
CA ALA A 469 7.68 -12.03 -18.62
C ALA A 469 7.40 -11.75 -17.13
N ARG A 470 8.44 -11.59 -16.33
CA ARG A 470 8.33 -11.21 -14.92
C ARG A 470 7.67 -9.85 -14.74
N ASN A 471 8.08 -8.84 -15.50
CA ASN A 471 7.47 -7.51 -15.39
C ASN A 471 5.99 -7.55 -15.76
N HIS A 472 5.61 -8.32 -16.79
CA HIS A 472 4.21 -8.50 -17.17
C HIS A 472 3.40 -9.14 -16.03
N ARG A 473 3.90 -10.21 -15.44
CA ARG A 473 3.26 -10.90 -14.31
C ARG A 473 3.13 -9.98 -13.08
N LEU A 474 4.19 -9.26 -12.70
CA LEU A 474 4.15 -8.32 -11.58
C LEU A 474 3.10 -7.22 -11.80
N GLN A 475 2.92 -6.76 -13.04
CA GLN A 475 1.86 -5.80 -13.38
C GLN A 475 0.47 -6.39 -13.06
N GLY A 476 0.23 -7.64 -13.42
CA GLY A 476 -1.03 -8.34 -13.11
C GLY A 476 -1.27 -8.46 -11.60
N ILE A 477 -0.27 -8.92 -10.85
CA ILE A 477 -0.35 -9.08 -9.38
C ILE A 477 -0.64 -7.73 -8.70
N TRP A 478 0.06 -6.68 -9.09
CA TRP A 478 -0.17 -5.34 -8.55
C TRP A 478 -1.58 -4.81 -8.88
N GLN A 479 -2.06 -5.11 -10.08
CA GLN A 479 -3.42 -4.73 -10.49
C GLN A 479 -4.46 -5.46 -9.62
N GLU A 480 -4.34 -6.75 -9.42
CA GLU A 480 -5.24 -7.55 -8.57
C GLU A 480 -5.18 -7.08 -7.11
N THR A 481 -3.98 -6.89 -6.57
CA THR A 481 -3.80 -6.39 -5.20
C THR A 481 -4.43 -5.00 -5.01
N ALA A 482 -4.26 -4.10 -5.97
CA ALA A 482 -4.87 -2.78 -5.91
C ALA A 482 -6.40 -2.85 -5.94
N LEU A 483 -6.97 -3.77 -6.73
CA LEU A 483 -8.40 -4.00 -6.79
C LEU A 483 -8.94 -4.59 -5.46
N GLU A 484 -8.31 -5.62 -4.92
CA GLU A 484 -8.69 -6.25 -3.63
C GLU A 484 -8.64 -5.24 -2.47
N LEU A 485 -7.56 -4.45 -2.37
CA LEU A 485 -7.41 -3.42 -1.33
C LEU A 485 -8.46 -2.31 -1.47
N ALA A 486 -8.76 -1.89 -2.69
CA ALA A 486 -9.81 -0.90 -2.92
C ALA A 486 -11.18 -1.42 -2.53
N GLU A 487 -11.50 -2.66 -2.88
CA GLU A 487 -12.76 -3.33 -2.55
C GLU A 487 -12.94 -3.52 -1.04
N SER A 488 -11.87 -3.84 -0.33
CA SER A 488 -11.87 -3.91 1.14
C SER A 488 -11.95 -2.55 1.84
N GLY A 489 -11.92 -1.45 1.09
CA GLY A 489 -11.91 -0.10 1.63
C GLY A 489 -10.59 0.29 2.31
N THR A 490 -9.49 -0.32 1.91
CA THR A 490 -8.16 -0.08 2.48
C THR A 490 -7.49 1.13 1.85
N ASP A 491 -6.66 1.82 2.63
CA ASP A 491 -5.82 2.93 2.19
C ASP A 491 -4.74 2.45 1.20
N LEU A 492 -4.77 2.94 -0.04
CA LEU A 492 -3.82 2.52 -1.09
C LEU A 492 -2.46 3.25 -1.03
N ARG A 493 -2.27 4.26 -0.16
CA ARG A 493 -1.00 5.02 -0.11
C ARG A 493 0.23 4.16 0.15
N PRO A 494 0.21 3.16 1.07
CA PRO A 494 1.35 2.27 1.27
C PRO A 494 1.70 1.46 0.01
N LEU A 495 0.68 1.03 -0.74
CA LEU A 495 0.85 0.35 -2.02
C LEU A 495 1.46 1.29 -3.06
N LEU A 496 0.91 2.50 -3.22
CA LEU A 496 1.36 3.50 -4.18
C LEU A 496 2.81 3.96 -3.94
N ALA A 497 3.25 4.01 -2.69
CA ALA A 497 4.62 4.35 -2.34
C ALA A 497 5.65 3.30 -2.80
N ASN A 498 5.22 2.03 -2.93
CA ASN A 498 6.08 0.88 -3.24
C ASN A 498 5.88 0.31 -4.64
N LEU A 499 5.05 0.95 -5.49
CA LEU A 499 4.79 0.48 -6.85
C LEU A 499 6.05 0.58 -7.73
N PRO A 500 6.49 -0.53 -8.36
CA PRO A 500 7.72 -0.57 -9.15
C PRO A 500 7.60 0.06 -10.54
N GLY A 501 6.52 0.79 -10.84
CA GLY A 501 6.32 1.44 -12.14
C GLY A 501 4.96 2.13 -12.27
N LEU A 502 4.75 2.82 -13.39
CA LEU A 502 3.55 3.62 -13.65
C LEU A 502 2.43 2.83 -14.36
N THR A 503 2.78 1.82 -15.16
CA THR A 503 1.84 1.04 -15.98
C THR A 503 0.82 0.24 -15.14
N PRO A 504 1.22 -0.46 -14.06
CA PRO A 504 0.27 -1.19 -13.20
C PRO A 504 -0.74 -0.26 -12.52
N ALA A 505 -0.30 0.93 -12.11
CA ALA A 505 -1.18 1.93 -11.51
C ALA A 505 -2.27 2.40 -12.48
N ALA A 506 -1.91 2.64 -13.75
CA ALA A 506 -2.87 3.05 -14.78
C ALA A 506 -3.90 1.95 -15.06
N ALA A 507 -3.47 0.69 -15.20
CA ALA A 507 -4.36 -0.44 -15.45
C ALA A 507 -5.34 -0.66 -14.29
N ALA A 508 -4.85 -0.67 -13.04
CA ALA A 508 -5.67 -0.78 -11.85
C ALA A 508 -6.67 0.39 -11.73
N GLY A 509 -6.22 1.61 -12.00
CA GLY A 509 -7.08 2.80 -11.98
C GLY A 509 -8.24 2.72 -12.98
N ARG A 510 -7.97 2.30 -14.22
CA ARG A 510 -9.02 2.12 -15.24
C ARG A 510 -9.99 0.99 -14.90
N SER A 511 -9.49 -0.11 -14.34
CA SER A 511 -10.31 -1.24 -13.89
C SER A 511 -11.24 -0.83 -12.75
N LEU A 512 -10.72 -0.14 -11.72
CA LEU A 512 -11.53 0.42 -10.63
C LEU A 512 -12.60 1.39 -11.12
N ARG A 513 -12.25 2.26 -12.07
CA ARG A 513 -13.21 3.21 -12.65
C ARG A 513 -14.34 2.49 -13.37
N THR A 514 -14.04 1.42 -14.13
CA THR A 514 -15.05 0.60 -14.81
C THR A 514 -15.97 -0.07 -13.79
N LYS A 515 -15.41 -0.67 -12.73
CA LYS A 515 -16.17 -1.31 -11.65
C LYS A 515 -17.04 -0.32 -10.89
N ALA A 516 -16.52 0.88 -10.60
CA ALA A 516 -17.27 1.93 -9.93
C ALA A 516 -18.48 2.41 -10.75
N ARG A 517 -18.35 2.49 -12.07
CA ARG A 517 -19.49 2.82 -12.95
C ARG A 517 -20.57 1.74 -12.90
N ALA A 518 -20.20 0.47 -12.92
CA ALA A 518 -21.14 -0.62 -12.76
C ALA A 518 -21.85 -0.59 -11.38
N LEU A 519 -21.14 -0.25 -10.30
CA LEU A 519 -21.73 -0.03 -8.98
C LEU A 519 -22.73 1.12 -8.96
N ARG A 520 -22.40 2.25 -9.60
CA ARG A 520 -23.29 3.42 -9.72
C ARG A 520 -24.59 3.06 -10.42
N ASP A 521 -24.52 2.27 -11.50
CA ASP A 521 -25.69 1.83 -12.26
C ASP A 521 -26.52 0.78 -11.48
N GLY A 522 -25.95 0.16 -10.45
CA GLY A 522 -26.58 -0.88 -9.62
C GLY A 522 -27.54 -0.38 -8.55
N GLY A 523 -27.58 0.93 -8.27
CA GLY A 523 -28.54 1.51 -7.31
C GLY A 523 -27.93 2.49 -6.31
N ALA A 524 -28.80 3.24 -5.61
CA ALA A 524 -28.43 4.33 -4.72
C ALA A 524 -27.55 3.88 -3.53
N GLU A 525 -27.75 2.67 -3.02
CA GLU A 525 -26.99 2.08 -1.92
C GLU A 525 -25.50 1.89 -2.24
N ASN A 526 -25.14 1.86 -3.53
CA ASN A 526 -23.76 1.66 -3.97
C ASN A 526 -23.01 2.97 -4.27
N LEU A 527 -23.67 4.10 -4.21
CA LEU A 527 -23.10 5.39 -4.64
C LEU A 527 -21.88 5.82 -3.82
N THR A 528 -21.88 5.60 -2.50
CA THR A 528 -20.74 5.94 -1.65
C THR A 528 -19.53 5.04 -1.92
N LEU A 529 -19.78 3.75 -2.16
CA LEU A 529 -18.74 2.80 -2.54
C LEU A 529 -18.18 3.10 -3.94
N ALA A 530 -19.05 3.40 -4.90
CA ALA A 530 -18.65 3.83 -6.24
C ALA A 530 -17.77 5.10 -6.19
N ALA A 531 -18.15 6.09 -5.37
CA ALA A 531 -17.38 7.31 -5.16
C ALA A 531 -15.98 7.02 -4.59
N SER A 532 -15.89 6.09 -3.61
CA SER A 532 -14.59 5.66 -3.06
C SER A 532 -13.71 4.99 -4.12
N HIS A 533 -14.24 4.06 -4.90
CA HIS A 533 -13.49 3.42 -5.98
C HIS A 533 -13.03 4.42 -7.05
N LEU A 534 -13.88 5.40 -7.41
CA LEU A 534 -13.51 6.46 -8.36
C LEU A 534 -12.39 7.34 -7.83
N MET A 535 -12.42 7.70 -6.55
CA MET A 535 -11.36 8.49 -5.93
C MET A 535 -10.03 7.72 -5.85
N GLN A 536 -10.08 6.43 -5.51
CA GLN A 536 -8.90 5.57 -5.52
C GLN A 536 -8.37 5.38 -6.96
N ALA A 537 -9.26 5.25 -7.95
CA ALA A 537 -8.88 5.23 -9.36
C ALA A 537 -8.18 6.54 -9.77
N ALA A 538 -8.69 7.70 -9.34
CA ALA A 538 -8.06 8.99 -9.59
C ALA A 538 -6.63 9.05 -9.02
N ARG A 539 -6.42 8.57 -7.79
CA ARG A 539 -5.08 8.50 -7.16
C ARG A 539 -4.11 7.61 -7.94
N LEU A 540 -4.58 6.44 -8.40
CA LEU A 540 -3.78 5.52 -9.21
C LEU A 540 -3.42 6.12 -10.57
N LEU A 541 -4.38 6.77 -11.24
CA LEU A 541 -4.19 7.40 -12.56
C LEU A 541 -3.25 8.61 -12.48
N SER A 542 -3.41 9.47 -11.48
CA SER A 542 -2.50 10.60 -11.24
C SER A 542 -1.08 10.12 -10.93
N ARG A 543 -0.93 9.07 -10.08
CA ARG A 543 0.39 8.44 -9.81
C ARG A 543 1.04 7.92 -11.09
N ALA A 544 0.24 7.48 -12.07
CA ALA A 544 0.69 7.01 -13.37
C ALA A 544 0.90 8.13 -14.41
N GLY A 545 0.67 9.40 -14.07
CA GLY A 545 0.83 10.55 -14.96
C GLY A 545 -0.33 10.79 -15.92
N PHE A 546 -1.50 10.14 -15.71
CA PHE A 546 -2.71 10.32 -16.52
C PHE A 546 -3.65 11.36 -15.86
N GLU A 547 -3.20 12.60 -15.74
CA GLU A 547 -3.88 13.65 -14.98
C GLU A 547 -5.32 13.93 -15.47
N GLN A 548 -5.55 13.96 -16.77
CA GLN A 548 -6.91 14.18 -17.34
C GLN A 548 -7.87 13.05 -16.97
N GLU A 549 -7.41 11.80 -16.99
CA GLU A 549 -8.25 10.66 -16.59
C GLU A 549 -8.49 10.66 -15.07
N ALA A 550 -7.51 11.13 -14.29
CA ALA A 550 -7.61 11.27 -12.85
C ALA A 550 -8.62 12.35 -12.45
N GLU A 551 -8.55 13.55 -13.04
CA GLU A 551 -9.50 14.64 -12.83
C GLU A 551 -10.95 14.22 -13.18
N LEU A 552 -11.09 13.46 -14.28
CA LEU A 552 -12.39 12.95 -14.67
C LEU A 552 -12.94 11.92 -13.66
N ALA A 553 -12.09 11.01 -13.16
CA ALA A 553 -12.50 10.04 -12.15
C ALA A 553 -12.85 10.73 -10.81
N GLU A 554 -12.12 11.76 -10.41
CA GLU A 554 -12.42 12.58 -9.24
C GLU A 554 -13.77 13.33 -9.40
N SER A 555 -14.00 13.92 -10.54
CA SER A 555 -15.29 14.57 -10.87
C SER A 555 -16.47 13.59 -10.81
N GLU A 556 -16.28 12.38 -11.36
CA GLU A 556 -17.28 11.30 -11.27
C GLU A 556 -17.53 10.87 -9.81
N ALA A 557 -16.50 10.84 -8.95
CA ALA A 557 -16.64 10.52 -7.53
C ALA A 557 -17.53 11.53 -6.80
N PHE A 558 -17.30 12.82 -7.00
CA PHE A 558 -18.16 13.88 -6.44
C PHE A 558 -19.58 13.85 -6.99
N ALA A 559 -19.76 13.52 -8.29
CA ALA A 559 -21.08 13.34 -8.87
C ALA A 559 -21.86 12.20 -8.18
N CYS A 560 -21.22 11.09 -7.84
CA CYS A 560 -21.85 10.01 -7.06
C CYS A 560 -22.34 10.51 -5.68
N ILE A 561 -21.59 11.37 -4.99
CA ILE A 561 -22.02 11.94 -3.71
C ILE A 561 -23.20 12.87 -3.89
N GLN A 562 -23.22 13.68 -4.94
CA GLN A 562 -24.38 14.55 -5.28
C GLN A 562 -25.63 13.71 -5.56
N ASP A 563 -25.47 12.63 -6.33
CA ASP A 563 -26.57 11.69 -6.60
C ASP A 563 -27.07 11.04 -5.29
N ALA A 564 -26.16 10.62 -4.41
CA ALA A 564 -26.50 10.03 -3.11
C ALA A 564 -27.32 10.98 -2.21
N VAL A 565 -26.94 12.25 -2.15
CA VAL A 565 -27.70 13.27 -1.39
C VAL A 565 -29.08 13.47 -2.00
N ARG A 566 -29.18 13.53 -3.33
CA ARG A 566 -30.47 13.70 -4.03
C ARG A 566 -31.40 12.51 -3.76
N ASP A 567 -30.89 11.30 -3.90
CA ASP A 567 -31.70 10.09 -3.78
C ASP A 567 -32.10 9.83 -2.31
N GLY A 568 -31.23 10.18 -1.35
CA GLY A 568 -31.54 10.10 0.09
C GLY A 568 -32.68 11.00 0.54
N ALA A 569 -32.97 12.06 -0.21
CA ALA A 569 -34.01 13.04 0.12
C ALA A 569 -35.27 12.93 -0.81
N ALA A 570 -35.27 12.00 -1.77
CA ALA A 570 -36.31 11.97 -2.83
C ALA A 570 -37.74 11.78 -2.30
N ASP A 571 -37.93 11.04 -1.22
CA ASP A 571 -39.27 10.73 -0.67
C ASP A 571 -39.79 11.76 0.35
N ASP A 572 -38.94 12.65 0.86
CA ASP A 572 -39.27 13.54 1.97
C ASP A 572 -39.55 14.99 1.54
N VAL A 573 -39.22 15.37 0.30
CA VAL A 573 -39.32 16.75 -0.18
C VAL A 573 -40.06 16.83 -1.53
N GLU A 574 -41.38 16.75 -1.52
CA GLU A 574 -42.16 17.07 -2.69
C GLU A 574 -42.48 18.57 -2.75
N LEU A 575 -41.65 19.34 -3.43
CA LEU A 575 -41.82 20.76 -3.63
C LEU A 575 -42.42 21.01 -5.02
N ALA A 576 -43.75 20.92 -5.15
CA ALA A 576 -44.46 21.31 -6.39
C ALA A 576 -45.04 22.74 -6.26
N PRO A 577 -44.98 23.56 -7.31
CA PRO A 577 -45.52 24.90 -7.25
C PRO A 577 -47.03 24.89 -6.98
N SER A 578 -47.50 25.79 -6.11
CA SER A 578 -48.93 26.02 -5.84
C SER A 578 -49.21 27.51 -5.82
N PRO A 579 -50.48 27.94 -6.13
CA PRO A 579 -50.82 29.34 -6.09
C PRO A 579 -50.47 30.02 -4.76
N TRP A 580 -50.01 31.26 -4.86
CA TRP A 580 -49.58 32.02 -3.68
C TRP A 580 -50.76 32.28 -2.76
N GLN A 581 -50.58 31.97 -1.47
CA GLN A 581 -51.62 32.10 -0.42
C GLN A 581 -51.50 33.40 0.36
N PHE A 582 -50.37 34.08 0.28
CA PHE A 582 -50.06 35.27 1.07
C PHE A 582 -49.54 36.40 0.17
N GLU A 583 -49.77 37.66 0.57
CA GLU A 583 -49.16 38.83 -0.10
C GLU A 583 -47.70 39.06 0.33
N ARG A 584 -47.40 38.71 1.55
CA ARG A 584 -46.07 38.87 2.13
C ARG A 584 -45.75 37.76 3.14
N VAL A 585 -44.57 37.21 3.05
CA VAL A 585 -44.00 36.29 4.03
C VAL A 585 -42.61 36.76 4.43
N HIS A 586 -42.36 36.90 5.74
CA HIS A 586 -41.06 37.22 6.30
C HIS A 586 -40.63 36.10 7.21
N VAL A 587 -39.42 35.60 7.01
CA VAL A 587 -38.78 34.55 7.83
C VAL A 587 -37.45 35.03 8.32
N SER A 588 -37.25 34.98 9.64
CA SER A 588 -35.92 35.24 10.24
C SER A 588 -35.41 34.04 11.03
N ALA A 589 -34.08 33.89 11.02
CA ALA A 589 -33.40 32.75 11.62
C ALA A 589 -32.22 33.17 12.47
N PRO A 590 -31.94 32.42 13.59
CA PRO A 590 -30.71 32.59 14.35
C PRO A 590 -29.53 31.98 13.63
N PRO A 591 -28.31 32.56 13.69
CA PRO A 591 -27.07 31.89 13.31
C PRO A 591 -26.75 30.80 14.34
N ARG A 592 -25.76 29.95 14.02
CA ARG A 592 -25.32 28.88 14.90
C ARG A 592 -23.83 28.99 15.18
N ILE A 593 -23.40 28.53 16.36
CA ILE A 593 -22.01 28.13 16.62
C ILE A 593 -21.90 26.61 16.68
N ASP A 594 -20.86 26.08 16.06
CA ASP A 594 -20.44 24.70 16.16
C ASP A 594 -19.39 24.58 17.28
N LEU A 595 -19.75 23.95 18.39
CA LEU A 595 -18.85 23.68 19.52
C LEU A 595 -18.00 22.44 19.23
N GLY A 596 -18.61 21.37 18.72
CA GLY A 596 -17.92 20.13 18.43
C GLY A 596 -18.67 19.23 17.45
N GLY A 597 -17.91 18.33 16.80
CA GLY A 597 -18.48 17.34 15.90
C GLY A 597 -18.60 17.76 14.43
N GLY A 598 -18.38 19.02 14.11
CA GLY A 598 -18.37 19.49 12.71
C GLY A 598 -17.36 18.70 11.87
N TRP A 599 -17.67 18.45 10.62
CA TRP A 599 -17.15 17.47 9.67
C TRP A 599 -17.82 16.09 9.73
N SER A 600 -18.28 15.61 10.92
CA SER A 600 -18.96 14.32 11.01
C SER A 600 -20.34 14.30 10.32
N ASP A 601 -20.91 15.46 10.09
CA ASP A 601 -22.19 15.69 9.38
C ASP A 601 -22.04 15.77 7.85
N THR A 602 -20.80 15.78 7.36
CA THR A 602 -20.53 15.98 5.93
C THR A 602 -20.59 14.66 5.17
N PRO A 603 -21.36 14.59 4.03
CA PRO A 603 -21.27 13.45 3.12
C PRO A 603 -19.85 13.27 2.52
N PRO A 604 -19.36 12.03 2.32
CA PRO A 604 -20.05 10.76 2.58
C PRO A 604 -19.87 10.21 3.99
N PHE A 605 -19.06 10.83 4.87
CA PHE A 605 -18.80 10.31 6.21
C PHE A 605 -20.11 10.07 7.00
N CYS A 606 -21.05 11.03 6.95
CA CYS A 606 -22.33 10.87 7.67
C CYS A 606 -23.20 9.74 7.06
N PHE A 607 -23.04 9.40 5.79
CA PHE A 607 -23.74 8.27 5.17
C PHE A 607 -23.19 6.93 5.62
N ASP A 608 -21.89 6.83 5.78
CA ASP A 608 -21.23 5.58 6.21
C ASP A 608 -21.38 5.37 7.74
N TRP A 609 -21.28 6.45 8.54
CA TRP A 609 -21.13 6.35 10.00
C TRP A 609 -22.15 7.13 10.83
N GLY A 610 -23.01 7.92 10.19
CA GLY A 610 -23.83 8.91 10.86
C GLY A 610 -23.03 10.09 11.39
N GLY A 611 -23.68 11.23 11.59
CA GLY A 611 -23.08 12.45 12.13
C GLY A 611 -23.47 12.71 13.58
N THR A 612 -22.61 13.42 14.33
CA THR A 612 -22.90 13.90 15.68
C THR A 612 -22.27 15.26 15.89
N VAL A 613 -23.11 16.30 16.06
CA VAL A 613 -22.65 17.69 16.18
C VAL A 613 -23.31 18.37 17.36
N LEU A 614 -22.48 18.98 18.24
CA LEU A 614 -22.93 19.85 19.31
C LEU A 614 -22.93 21.29 18.84
N ASN A 615 -24.08 21.93 18.77
CA ASN A 615 -24.15 23.33 18.40
C ASN A 615 -25.16 24.15 19.21
N CYS A 616 -25.09 25.48 19.10
CA CYS A 616 -26.01 26.39 19.72
C CYS A 616 -26.57 27.39 18.70
N ALA A 617 -27.88 27.56 18.68
CA ALA A 617 -28.53 28.64 17.99
C ALA A 617 -28.39 29.94 18.80
N LEU A 618 -28.07 31.04 18.15
CA LEU A 618 -27.75 32.30 18.82
C LEU A 618 -28.67 33.46 18.41
N GLU A 619 -29.04 34.26 19.34
CA GLU A 619 -29.53 35.60 19.11
C GLU A 619 -28.36 36.57 19.21
N ILE A 620 -28.11 37.32 18.14
CA ILE A 620 -26.98 38.26 18.06
C ILE A 620 -27.49 39.70 18.18
N ASN A 621 -26.93 40.48 19.11
CA ASN A 621 -27.37 41.85 19.39
C ASN A 621 -28.90 41.96 19.61
N GLY A 622 -29.51 40.96 20.25
CA GLY A 622 -30.94 40.92 20.55
C GLY A 622 -31.84 40.68 19.32
N SER A 623 -31.30 40.18 18.23
CA SER A 623 -32.05 39.94 16.96
C SER A 623 -31.62 38.66 16.25
N TYR A 624 -32.45 38.21 15.29
CA TYR A 624 -32.11 37.17 14.32
C TYR A 624 -31.58 37.84 13.05
N PRO A 625 -30.30 37.76 12.75
CA PRO A 625 -29.65 38.56 11.72
C PRO A 625 -29.77 37.97 10.28
N ILE A 626 -30.39 36.82 10.12
CA ILE A 626 -30.55 36.14 8.81
C ILE A 626 -32.03 36.18 8.44
N GLU A 627 -32.39 36.88 7.38
CA GLU A 627 -33.75 37.15 7.01
C GLU A 627 -34.02 36.93 5.52
N ALA A 628 -35.20 36.39 5.19
CA ALA A 628 -35.78 36.38 3.87
C ALA A 628 -37.19 36.96 3.90
N GLU A 629 -37.47 37.90 3.03
CA GLU A 629 -38.79 38.47 2.84
C GLU A 629 -39.22 38.22 1.39
N ILE A 630 -40.38 37.62 1.19
CA ILE A 630 -40.99 37.40 -0.11
C ILE A 630 -42.31 38.14 -0.18
N ARG A 631 -42.46 38.96 -1.22
CA ARG A 631 -43.69 39.68 -1.54
C ARG A 631 -44.23 39.27 -2.93
N ARG A 632 -45.51 39.07 -3.01
CA ARG A 632 -46.20 38.93 -4.29
C ARG A 632 -46.17 40.26 -5.02
N ILE A 633 -45.99 40.24 -6.33
CA ILE A 633 -46.08 41.38 -7.22
C ILE A 633 -46.95 41.04 -8.42
N ASP A 634 -47.67 42.04 -9.00
CA ASP A 634 -48.54 41.79 -10.12
C ASP A 634 -47.81 41.51 -11.45
N GLU A 635 -46.59 42.04 -11.60
CA GLU A 635 -45.77 41.74 -12.75
C GLU A 635 -45.27 40.27 -12.71
N PRO A 636 -45.40 39.50 -13.81
CA PRO A 636 -44.97 38.09 -13.86
C PRO A 636 -43.44 37.97 -14.05
N VAL A 637 -42.68 38.48 -13.08
CA VAL A 637 -41.22 38.44 -13.02
C VAL A 637 -40.76 38.04 -11.62
N ILE A 638 -39.54 37.61 -11.49
CA ILE A 638 -38.90 37.38 -10.20
C ILE A 638 -37.80 38.41 -9.99
N ARG A 639 -37.94 39.19 -8.90
CA ARG A 639 -36.93 40.15 -8.46
C ARG A 639 -36.19 39.58 -7.23
N CYS A 640 -34.87 39.66 -7.23
CA CYS A 640 -34.05 39.33 -6.08
C CYS A 640 -33.23 40.54 -5.66
N CYS A 641 -33.28 40.90 -4.38
CA CYS A 641 -32.56 42.04 -3.84
C CYS A 641 -31.71 41.59 -2.63
N ALA A 642 -30.49 42.16 -2.48
CA ALA A 642 -29.63 41.99 -1.32
C ALA A 642 -29.31 43.35 -0.69
N ASP A 643 -29.79 43.62 0.51
CA ASP A 643 -29.65 44.91 1.19
C ASP A 643 -28.20 45.32 1.48
N SER A 644 -27.30 44.39 1.65
CA SER A 644 -25.92 44.68 2.06
C SER A 644 -25.05 45.32 0.95
N GLN A 645 -25.53 45.30 -0.32
CA GLN A 645 -24.72 45.74 -1.47
C GLN A 645 -25.49 46.60 -2.46
N GLY A 646 -26.81 46.87 -2.24
CA GLY A 646 -27.64 47.58 -3.21
C GLY A 646 -27.80 46.84 -4.56
N THR A 647 -27.50 45.55 -4.56
CA THR A 647 -27.52 44.72 -5.77
C THR A 647 -28.93 44.16 -5.98
N ALA A 648 -29.46 44.28 -7.19
CA ALA A 648 -30.73 43.70 -7.57
C ALA A 648 -30.61 42.96 -8.92
N ALA A 649 -31.38 41.87 -9.07
CA ALA A 649 -31.51 41.15 -10.32
C ALA A 649 -32.99 40.85 -10.63
N GLU A 650 -33.36 40.90 -11.90
CA GLU A 650 -34.70 40.62 -12.36
C GLU A 650 -34.63 39.50 -13.40
N TYR A 651 -35.43 38.45 -13.19
CA TYR A 651 -35.52 37.27 -14.07
C TYR A 651 -36.86 37.27 -14.77
N ARG A 652 -36.82 37.30 -16.13
CA ARG A 652 -37.99 37.36 -17.02
C ARG A 652 -38.21 36.08 -17.81
N SER A 653 -37.18 35.21 -17.89
CA SER A 653 -37.29 33.94 -18.59
C SER A 653 -36.86 32.75 -17.71
N GLY A 654 -37.34 31.55 -18.06
CA GLY A 654 -36.96 30.31 -17.41
C GLY A 654 -35.48 29.98 -17.62
N GLU A 655 -34.89 30.32 -18.75
CA GLU A 655 -33.46 30.10 -19.04
C GLU A 655 -32.60 30.85 -18.06
N GLN A 656 -32.88 32.11 -17.75
CA GLN A 656 -32.15 32.90 -16.76
C GLN A 656 -32.18 32.29 -15.36
N LEU A 657 -33.30 31.69 -14.95
CA LEU A 657 -33.43 31.01 -13.65
C LEU A 657 -32.71 29.66 -13.63
N LEU A 658 -32.70 28.94 -14.77
CA LEU A 658 -32.14 27.60 -14.89
C LEU A 658 -30.62 27.58 -15.18
N GLU A 659 -30.01 28.74 -15.46
CA GLU A 659 -28.55 28.84 -15.56
C GLU A 659 -27.88 28.22 -14.31
N PRO A 660 -26.74 27.50 -14.45
CA PRO A 660 -26.06 26.89 -13.34
C PRO A 660 -25.80 27.88 -12.18
N CYS A 661 -26.16 27.48 -10.96
CA CYS A 661 -25.98 28.27 -9.76
C CYS A 661 -24.60 28.04 -9.18
N GLY A 662 -23.59 28.81 -9.57
CA GLY A 662 -22.26 28.74 -8.97
C GLY A 662 -22.19 29.46 -7.61
N PRO A 663 -21.28 29.03 -6.70
CA PRO A 663 -21.14 29.62 -5.37
C PRO A 663 -20.68 31.09 -5.34
N GLY A 664 -20.30 31.66 -6.46
CA GLY A 664 -19.91 33.07 -6.61
C GLY A 664 -21.02 34.00 -7.13
N SER A 665 -22.19 33.47 -7.49
CA SER A 665 -23.33 34.28 -7.96
C SER A 665 -24.09 34.85 -6.77
N VAL A 666 -24.33 36.17 -6.78
CA VAL A 666 -24.96 36.90 -5.67
C VAL A 666 -26.37 36.36 -5.33
N PHE A 667 -27.11 35.84 -6.29
CA PHE A 667 -28.47 35.30 -6.10
C PHE A 667 -28.59 33.82 -6.35
N SER A 668 -27.51 33.06 -6.14
CA SER A 668 -27.51 31.59 -6.32
C SER A 668 -28.52 30.89 -5.39
N ILE A 669 -28.61 31.31 -4.11
CA ILE A 669 -29.53 30.73 -3.11
C ILE A 669 -30.98 30.88 -3.50
N PRO A 670 -31.53 32.09 -3.73
CA PRO A 670 -32.94 32.22 -4.15
C PRO A 670 -33.22 31.54 -5.50
N ARG A 671 -32.29 31.56 -6.46
CA ARG A 671 -32.48 30.85 -7.73
C ARG A 671 -32.55 29.33 -7.52
N ALA A 672 -31.63 28.75 -6.77
CA ALA A 672 -31.65 27.33 -6.46
C ALA A 672 -32.88 26.90 -5.65
N ALA A 673 -33.39 27.78 -4.74
CA ALA A 673 -34.61 27.53 -4.00
C ALA A 673 -35.83 27.54 -4.90
N LEU A 674 -35.92 28.45 -5.85
CA LEU A 674 -37.02 28.51 -6.86
C LEU A 674 -36.98 27.26 -7.76
N GLN A 675 -35.82 26.84 -8.24
CA GLN A 675 -35.65 25.60 -9.00
C GLN A 675 -36.06 24.36 -8.18
N LEU A 676 -35.73 24.32 -6.91
CA LEU A 676 -36.14 23.25 -6.02
C LEU A 676 -37.66 23.20 -5.85
N HIS A 677 -38.35 24.37 -5.86
CA HIS A 677 -39.81 24.48 -5.83
C HIS A 677 -40.47 24.25 -7.21
N GLY A 678 -39.67 23.80 -8.22
CA GLY A 678 -40.24 23.54 -9.56
C GLY A 678 -40.60 24.78 -10.37
N ILE A 679 -39.96 25.92 -10.09
CA ILE A 679 -40.17 27.18 -10.82
C ILE A 679 -38.96 27.42 -11.73
N PRO A 680 -39.17 27.50 -13.07
CA PRO A 680 -40.46 27.41 -13.81
C PRO A 680 -41.01 25.97 -13.88
N MET A 681 -42.32 25.83 -14.01
CA MET A 681 -42.97 24.52 -14.19
C MET A 681 -42.48 23.85 -15.48
N LYS A 682 -42.32 22.54 -15.44
CA LYS A 682 -41.81 21.76 -16.57
C LYS A 682 -42.72 21.96 -17.82
N GLY A 683 -42.08 22.34 -18.92
CA GLY A 683 -42.76 22.55 -20.20
C GLY A 683 -43.52 23.87 -20.33
N ARG A 684 -43.36 24.82 -19.35
CA ARG A 684 -43.98 26.13 -19.37
C ARG A 684 -42.92 27.25 -19.30
N SER A 685 -43.27 28.40 -19.86
CA SER A 685 -42.47 29.60 -19.69
C SER A 685 -42.57 30.13 -18.24
N LEU A 686 -41.60 30.93 -17.82
CA LEU A 686 -41.66 31.56 -16.49
C LEU A 686 -42.94 32.43 -16.34
N ARG A 687 -43.32 33.16 -17.38
CA ARG A 687 -44.50 34.02 -17.40
C ARG A 687 -45.81 33.23 -17.18
N GLU A 688 -45.95 32.08 -17.87
CA GLU A 688 -47.11 31.18 -17.71
C GLU A 688 -47.13 30.59 -16.30
N THR A 689 -45.95 30.10 -15.80
CA THR A 689 -45.83 29.58 -14.44
C THR A 689 -46.25 30.60 -13.39
N LEU A 690 -45.76 31.85 -13.47
CA LEU A 690 -46.05 32.89 -12.50
C LEU A 690 -47.52 33.36 -12.62
N GLY A 691 -48.09 33.36 -13.85
CA GLY A 691 -49.50 33.65 -14.05
C GLY A 691 -50.41 32.65 -13.34
N GLU A 692 -50.12 31.36 -13.40
CA GLU A 692 -50.87 30.32 -12.65
C GLU A 692 -50.68 30.39 -11.15
N LEU A 693 -49.49 30.82 -10.71
CA LEU A 693 -49.22 30.99 -9.28
C LEU A 693 -49.83 32.25 -8.68
N GLY A 694 -50.36 33.15 -9.53
CA GLY A 694 -51.07 34.35 -9.09
C GLY A 694 -50.20 35.61 -9.02
N GLY A 695 -49.06 35.64 -9.72
CA GLY A 695 -48.20 36.82 -9.86
C GLY A 695 -46.74 36.51 -9.70
N GLY A 696 -45.86 37.51 -9.89
CA GLY A 696 -44.44 37.43 -9.66
C GLY A 696 -44.04 37.52 -8.17
N LEU A 697 -42.74 37.45 -7.92
CA LEU A 697 -42.19 37.53 -6.58
C LEU A 697 -41.09 38.59 -6.49
N ASP A 698 -41.08 39.36 -5.40
CA ASP A 698 -39.96 40.16 -4.94
C ASP A 698 -39.35 39.48 -3.72
N ILE A 699 -38.11 38.98 -3.85
CA ILE A 699 -37.37 38.21 -2.85
C ILE A 699 -36.24 39.06 -2.28
N GLN A 700 -36.32 39.43 -1.04
CA GLN A 700 -35.31 40.21 -0.32
C GLN A 700 -34.55 39.34 0.69
N CYS A 701 -33.25 39.23 0.50
CA CYS A 701 -32.35 38.49 1.39
C CYS A 701 -31.47 39.45 2.19
N ARG A 702 -31.48 39.33 3.52
CA ARG A 702 -30.70 40.19 4.44
C ARG A 702 -29.87 39.34 5.36
N VAL A 703 -28.55 39.60 5.43
CA VAL A 703 -27.64 38.98 6.40
C VAL A 703 -26.83 40.06 7.08
N ARG A 704 -27.11 40.28 8.36
CA ARG A 704 -26.46 41.32 9.16
C ARG A 704 -25.24 40.76 9.94
N LEU A 705 -24.49 39.86 9.29
CA LEU A 705 -23.27 39.24 9.80
C LEU A 705 -22.17 39.36 8.74
N PRO A 706 -20.90 39.40 9.14
CA PRO A 706 -19.78 39.42 8.19
C PRO A 706 -19.79 38.19 7.27
N ILE A 707 -19.46 38.39 6.00
CA ILE A 707 -19.30 37.29 5.02
C ILE A 707 -18.11 36.43 5.48
N GLY A 708 -18.28 35.12 5.44
CA GLY A 708 -17.25 34.19 5.90
C GLY A 708 -17.16 34.08 7.43
N SER A 709 -18.23 34.47 8.16
CA SER A 709 -18.27 34.44 9.63
C SER A 709 -18.06 33.05 10.25
N GLY A 710 -18.31 31.96 9.54
CA GLY A 710 -18.29 30.60 10.06
C GLY A 710 -19.53 30.26 10.93
N LEU A 711 -20.58 31.09 10.89
CA LEU A 711 -21.80 30.94 11.70
C LEU A 711 -22.98 30.27 10.94
N GLY A 712 -22.71 29.59 9.80
CA GLY A 712 -23.71 28.88 9.02
C GLY A 712 -24.64 29.78 8.18
N THR A 713 -24.22 31.03 7.91
CA THR A 713 -25.10 32.05 7.33
C THR A 713 -25.69 31.68 5.96
N SER A 714 -24.95 31.01 5.12
CA SER A 714 -25.42 30.62 3.76
C SER A 714 -26.53 29.57 3.81
N SER A 715 -26.30 28.47 4.53
CA SER A 715 -27.22 27.34 4.66
C SER A 715 -28.49 27.77 5.43
N ILE A 716 -28.34 28.62 6.44
CA ILE A 716 -29.49 29.17 7.21
C ILE A 716 -30.30 30.15 6.34
N LEU A 717 -29.64 30.98 5.50
CA LEU A 717 -30.34 31.81 4.54
C LEU A 717 -31.12 30.95 3.51
N ALA A 718 -30.51 29.84 3.04
CA ALA A 718 -31.25 28.91 2.20
C ALA A 718 -32.52 28.35 2.89
N ALA A 719 -32.37 28.00 4.20
CA ALA A 719 -33.52 27.56 4.99
C ALA A 719 -34.61 28.63 5.11
N THR A 720 -34.24 29.91 5.31
CA THR A 720 -35.25 31.02 5.39
C THR A 720 -35.95 31.21 4.06
N VAL A 721 -35.25 31.17 2.91
CA VAL A 721 -35.85 31.32 1.58
C VAL A 721 -36.76 30.14 1.25
N ILE A 722 -36.30 28.88 1.48
CA ILE A 722 -37.14 27.69 1.22
C ILE A 722 -38.39 27.71 2.09
N ARG A 723 -38.26 28.03 3.40
CA ARG A 723 -39.41 28.15 4.32
C ARG A 723 -40.36 29.24 3.87
N ALA A 724 -39.85 30.39 3.45
CA ALA A 724 -40.68 31.48 2.99
C ALA A 724 -41.45 31.11 1.72
N LEU A 725 -40.86 30.45 0.75
CA LEU A 725 -41.51 29.92 -0.44
C LEU A 725 -42.57 28.86 -0.13
N ALA A 726 -42.28 27.95 0.80
CA ALA A 726 -43.22 26.93 1.23
C ALA A 726 -44.46 27.56 1.88
N VAL A 727 -44.29 28.53 2.80
CA VAL A 727 -45.37 29.29 3.41
C VAL A 727 -46.12 30.08 2.37
N MET A 728 -45.44 30.78 1.45
CA MET A 728 -46.05 31.55 0.35
C MET A 728 -46.97 30.68 -0.50
N SER A 729 -46.65 29.44 -0.73
CA SER A 729 -47.45 28.42 -1.43
C SER A 729 -48.50 27.74 -0.55
N GLY A 730 -48.65 28.13 0.73
CA GLY A 730 -49.59 27.50 1.66
C GLY A 730 -49.23 26.05 2.03
N ARG A 731 -48.00 25.66 1.86
CA ARG A 731 -47.54 24.28 2.11
C ARG A 731 -46.98 24.10 3.52
N ALA A 732 -47.41 23.04 4.15
CA ALA A 732 -46.79 22.58 5.40
C ALA A 732 -45.46 21.87 5.08
N MET A 733 -44.41 22.29 5.76
CA MET A 733 -43.11 21.69 5.70
C MET A 733 -42.57 21.58 7.15
N ASP A 734 -42.23 20.41 7.62
CA ASP A 734 -41.61 20.26 8.94
C ASP A 734 -40.13 20.65 8.89
N ASP A 735 -39.49 20.67 10.04
CA ASP A 735 -38.08 21.09 10.15
C ASP A 735 -37.11 20.03 9.62
N GLN A 736 -37.49 18.75 9.58
CA GLN A 736 -36.68 17.67 9.00
C GLN A 736 -36.68 17.81 7.46
N ALA A 737 -37.85 17.96 6.85
CA ALA A 737 -38.02 18.20 5.41
C ALA A 737 -37.29 19.48 4.97
N LEU A 738 -37.36 20.56 5.77
CA LEU A 738 -36.60 21.77 5.50
C LEU A 738 -35.09 21.55 5.52
N SER A 739 -34.59 20.86 6.52
CA SER A 739 -33.13 20.56 6.61
C SER A 739 -32.65 19.76 5.40
N GLN A 740 -33.40 18.77 4.94
CA GLN A 740 -33.09 17.98 3.74
C GLN A 740 -33.20 18.80 2.45
N ALA A 741 -34.19 19.69 2.34
CA ALA A 741 -34.33 20.59 1.20
C ALA A 741 -33.09 21.52 1.06
N VAL A 742 -32.54 22.00 2.19
CA VAL A 742 -31.31 22.79 2.17
C VAL A 742 -30.12 21.96 1.68
N MET A 743 -29.96 20.70 2.12
CA MET A 743 -28.90 19.84 1.62
C MET A 743 -29.01 19.65 0.08
N GLN A 744 -30.20 19.41 -0.44
CA GLN A 744 -30.41 19.33 -1.90
C GLN A 744 -30.06 20.64 -2.61
N LEU A 745 -30.41 21.78 -2.03
CA LEU A 745 -30.07 23.08 -2.59
C LEU A 745 -28.57 23.30 -2.67
N GLU A 746 -27.83 22.97 -1.61
CA GLU A 746 -26.37 23.11 -1.57
C GLU A 746 -25.68 22.22 -2.59
N GLN A 747 -26.16 20.99 -2.81
CA GLN A 747 -25.63 20.12 -3.87
C GLN A 747 -25.86 20.71 -5.28
N ARG A 748 -27.02 21.34 -5.51
CA ARG A 748 -27.28 22.06 -6.79
C ARG A 748 -26.31 23.22 -7.00
N MET A 749 -25.86 23.85 -5.92
CA MET A 749 -24.88 24.93 -5.94
C MET A 749 -23.42 24.44 -5.95
N THR A 750 -23.18 23.12 -5.94
CA THR A 750 -21.85 22.51 -5.85
C THR A 750 -21.05 22.92 -4.61
N THR A 751 -21.71 23.29 -3.52
CA THR A 751 -21.08 23.66 -2.25
C THR A 751 -20.78 22.46 -1.35
N GLY A 752 -21.56 21.37 -1.49
CA GLY A 752 -21.26 20.06 -0.90
C GLY A 752 -21.25 19.97 0.62
N GLY A 753 -21.86 20.92 1.33
CA GLY A 753 -21.85 21.02 2.80
C GLY A 753 -22.59 19.88 3.52
N GLY A 754 -22.37 19.77 4.82
CA GLY A 754 -23.12 18.89 5.71
C GLY A 754 -24.43 19.51 6.18
N TRP A 755 -25.15 18.80 7.06
CA TRP A 755 -26.45 19.24 7.57
C TRP A 755 -26.39 20.12 8.85
N GLN A 756 -25.22 20.32 9.46
CA GLN A 756 -25.11 21.03 10.76
C GLN A 756 -25.49 22.50 10.69
N ASP A 757 -25.21 23.17 9.57
CA ASP A 757 -25.37 24.61 9.44
C ASP A 757 -26.84 24.99 9.50
N GLN A 758 -27.63 24.46 8.58
CA GLN A 758 -29.07 24.69 8.53
C GLN A 758 -29.79 24.15 9.78
N ALA A 759 -29.43 22.91 10.20
CA ALA A 759 -30.04 22.32 11.38
C ALA A 759 -29.75 23.14 12.65
N GLY A 760 -28.56 23.74 12.73
CA GLY A 760 -28.18 24.61 13.82
C GLY A 760 -29.05 25.84 13.98
N GLY A 761 -29.52 26.46 12.88
CA GLY A 761 -30.44 27.59 12.89
C GLY A 761 -31.92 27.19 12.91
N ILE A 762 -32.29 26.05 12.29
CA ILE A 762 -33.67 25.55 12.26
C ILE A 762 -34.13 25.15 13.66
N PHE A 763 -33.32 24.34 14.38
CA PHE A 763 -33.63 23.87 15.71
C PHE A 763 -33.08 24.82 16.79
N PRO A 764 -33.87 25.20 17.81
CA PRO A 764 -33.45 26.18 18.82
C PRO A 764 -32.48 25.60 19.85
N GLY A 765 -31.91 26.49 20.67
CA GLY A 765 -31.18 26.16 21.89
C GLY A 765 -29.79 25.59 21.67
N ALA A 766 -29.20 25.12 22.78
CA ALA A 766 -28.01 24.30 22.76
C ALA A 766 -28.43 22.82 22.63
N LYS A 767 -27.84 22.09 21.71
CA LYS A 767 -28.30 20.75 21.34
C LYS A 767 -27.21 19.89 20.69
N LEU A 768 -27.34 18.58 20.94
CA LEU A 768 -26.61 17.56 20.21
C LEU A 768 -27.51 17.06 19.07
N LEU A 769 -27.04 17.23 17.85
CA LEU A 769 -27.68 16.76 16.62
C LEU A 769 -27.04 15.44 16.22
N ILE A 770 -27.86 14.40 16.00
CA ILE A 770 -27.37 13.04 15.73
C ILE A 770 -28.10 12.46 14.53
N THR A 771 -27.37 11.88 13.58
CA THR A 771 -27.93 11.04 12.52
C THR A 771 -27.37 9.63 12.58
N GLY A 772 -28.13 8.65 12.09
CA GLY A 772 -27.63 7.30 11.82
C GLY A 772 -26.95 7.20 10.47
N PRO A 773 -26.24 6.09 10.21
CA PRO A 773 -25.74 5.78 8.86
C PRO A 773 -26.91 5.58 7.87
N GLY A 774 -26.61 5.75 6.57
CA GLY A 774 -27.57 5.66 5.46
C GLY A 774 -27.75 6.99 4.73
N LEU A 775 -28.26 6.93 3.51
CA LEU A 775 -28.44 8.12 2.67
C LEU A 775 -29.49 9.09 3.26
N ARG A 776 -30.50 8.56 3.94
CA ARG A 776 -31.51 9.37 4.62
C ARG A 776 -31.01 9.87 5.97
N GLN A 777 -30.63 11.14 6.02
CA GLN A 777 -30.09 11.77 7.22
C GLN A 777 -31.22 12.38 8.08
N ARG A 778 -31.93 11.54 8.85
CA ARG A 778 -32.92 12.01 9.82
C ARG A 778 -32.24 12.49 11.09
N ILE A 779 -32.35 13.79 11.36
CA ILE A 779 -31.68 14.45 12.49
C ILE A 779 -32.48 14.22 13.76
N ARG A 780 -31.90 13.53 14.72
CA ARG A 780 -32.41 13.48 16.10
C ARG A 780 -31.81 14.63 16.89
N VAL A 781 -32.69 15.50 17.39
CA VAL A 781 -32.31 16.66 18.20
C VAL A 781 -32.39 16.28 19.68
N GLN A 782 -31.26 16.37 20.38
CA GLN A 782 -31.18 16.17 21.82
C GLN A 782 -30.76 17.49 22.49
N PRO A 783 -31.68 18.22 23.14
CA PRO A 783 -31.31 19.41 23.87
C PRO A 783 -30.31 19.12 24.97
N VAL A 784 -29.34 20.03 25.19
CA VAL A 784 -28.45 19.95 26.34
C VAL A 784 -29.26 20.14 27.64
N ALA A 785 -29.17 19.17 28.52
CA ALA A 785 -29.92 19.20 29.81
C ALA A 785 -29.19 20.08 30.81
N TRP A 786 -29.49 21.37 30.82
CA TRP A 786 -28.96 22.33 31.77
C TRP A 786 -30.03 23.26 32.42
N THR A 787 -29.67 23.88 33.54
CA THR A 787 -30.52 24.89 34.18
C THR A 787 -30.34 26.27 33.55
N GLY A 788 -31.26 27.19 33.78
CA GLY A 788 -31.14 28.58 33.33
C GLY A 788 -29.86 29.26 33.86
N SER A 789 -29.44 28.93 35.11
CA SER A 789 -28.20 29.43 35.68
C SER A 789 -26.98 28.94 34.95
N ARG A 790 -26.89 27.63 34.64
CA ARG A 790 -25.79 27.08 33.83
C ARG A 790 -25.72 27.66 32.42
N GLN A 791 -26.89 27.90 31.81
CA GLN A 791 -26.95 28.59 30.53
C GLN A 791 -26.39 30.03 30.60
N ALA A 792 -26.69 30.75 31.70
CA ALA A 792 -26.16 32.09 31.92
C ALA A 792 -24.63 32.06 32.13
N GLU A 793 -24.13 31.17 32.99
CA GLU A 793 -22.71 30.94 33.20
C GLU A 793 -21.96 30.60 31.88
N PHE A 794 -22.53 29.73 31.04
CA PHE A 794 -21.98 29.44 29.74
C PHE A 794 -21.81 30.70 28.89
N CYS A 795 -22.82 31.57 28.84
CA CYS A 795 -22.76 32.82 28.08
C CYS A 795 -21.76 33.84 28.69
N GLU A 796 -21.45 33.72 29.98
CA GLU A 796 -20.42 34.55 30.64
C GLU A 796 -19.00 34.05 30.29
N HIS A 797 -18.79 32.72 30.25
CA HIS A 797 -17.49 32.11 29.96
C HIS A 797 -17.15 32.04 28.48
N LEU A 798 -18.10 31.72 27.59
CA LEU A 798 -17.83 31.65 26.16
C LEU A 798 -17.88 33.02 25.53
N VAL A 799 -16.80 33.47 24.98
CA VAL A 799 -16.63 34.75 24.30
C VAL A 799 -16.56 34.55 22.80
N LEU A 800 -17.38 35.28 22.05
CA LEU A 800 -17.36 35.32 20.58
C LEU A 800 -16.53 36.51 20.09
N TYR A 801 -15.45 36.21 19.36
CA TYR A 801 -14.58 37.24 18.83
C TYR A 801 -14.48 37.13 17.29
N ASN A 802 -14.95 38.16 16.58
CA ASN A 802 -14.77 38.25 15.14
C ASN A 802 -13.31 38.65 14.83
N THR A 803 -12.57 37.78 14.14
CA THR A 803 -11.16 38.03 13.80
C THR A 803 -10.97 39.12 12.76
N GLY A 804 -12.01 39.49 11.98
CA GLY A 804 -11.91 40.37 10.82
C GLY A 804 -11.21 39.73 9.61
N ILE A 805 -10.78 38.48 9.74
CA ILE A 805 -10.09 37.74 8.67
C ILE A 805 -11.15 37.06 7.82
N GLN A 806 -11.19 37.40 6.52
CA GLN A 806 -12.07 36.73 5.55
C GLN A 806 -11.42 35.47 5.02
N ARG A 807 -12.21 34.44 4.86
CA ARG A 807 -11.81 33.12 4.43
C ARG A 807 -12.13 32.87 2.94
N MET A 808 -11.23 32.13 2.26
CA MET A 808 -11.51 31.41 1.01
C MET A 808 -11.82 29.93 1.32
N ALA A 809 -13.10 29.58 1.46
CA ALA A 809 -13.55 28.30 2.02
C ALA A 809 -13.65 27.13 1.01
N LYS A 810 -13.43 27.37 -0.29
CA LYS A 810 -13.86 26.44 -1.34
C LYS A 810 -13.03 25.16 -1.45
N ASP A 811 -11.75 25.20 -1.13
CA ASP A 811 -10.83 24.10 -1.37
C ASP A 811 -10.74 23.10 -0.20
N LEU A 812 -11.05 23.54 1.02
CA LEU A 812 -10.94 22.75 2.24
C LEU A 812 -11.89 21.54 2.26
N LEU A 813 -13.17 21.79 1.94
CA LEU A 813 -14.19 20.72 1.93
C LEU A 813 -13.85 19.65 0.90
N HIS A 814 -13.47 20.08 -0.29
CA HIS A 814 -13.09 19.19 -1.38
C HIS A 814 -11.92 18.29 -0.97
N GLN A 815 -10.88 18.84 -0.35
CA GLN A 815 -9.70 18.10 0.08
C GLN A 815 -10.04 17.05 1.17
N VAL A 816 -10.82 17.41 2.19
CA VAL A 816 -11.19 16.49 3.28
C VAL A 816 -12.05 15.34 2.72
N VAL A 817 -13.01 15.63 1.85
CA VAL A 817 -13.87 14.62 1.21
C VAL A 817 -13.04 13.72 0.28
N SER A 818 -12.13 14.27 -0.55
CA SER A 818 -11.24 13.48 -1.42
C SER A 818 -10.36 12.52 -0.62
N ARG A 819 -9.80 12.96 0.52
CA ARG A 819 -8.98 12.12 1.41
C ARG A 819 -9.82 11.03 2.08
N TYR A 820 -11.04 11.34 2.48
CA TYR A 820 -11.97 10.36 3.03
C TYR A 820 -12.36 9.29 1.99
N LEU A 821 -12.74 9.70 0.78
CA LEU A 821 -13.08 8.80 -0.32
C LEU A 821 -11.88 7.94 -0.76
N ALA A 822 -10.66 8.48 -0.68
CA ALA A 822 -9.43 7.72 -0.88
C ALA A 822 -9.12 6.75 0.27
N ARG A 823 -9.99 6.65 1.29
CA ARG A 823 -9.86 5.79 2.47
C ARG A 823 -8.60 6.04 3.29
N GLU A 824 -8.12 7.30 3.35
CA GLU A 824 -6.96 7.65 4.15
C GLU A 824 -7.22 7.40 5.65
N THR A 825 -6.51 6.43 6.22
CA THR A 825 -6.71 5.96 7.60
C THR A 825 -6.65 7.10 8.62
N ALA A 826 -5.67 8.00 8.49
CA ALA A 826 -5.52 9.13 9.41
C ALA A 826 -6.74 10.08 9.35
N THR A 827 -7.25 10.38 8.15
CA THR A 827 -8.44 11.23 7.95
C THR A 827 -9.68 10.59 8.58
N ILE A 828 -9.89 9.29 8.37
CA ILE A 828 -11.03 8.56 8.95
C ILE A 828 -10.96 8.57 10.48
N GLN A 829 -9.79 8.29 11.08
CA GLN A 829 -9.59 8.30 12.52
C GLN A 829 -9.84 9.67 13.15
N VAL A 830 -9.40 10.75 12.50
CA VAL A 830 -9.64 12.12 12.95
C VAL A 830 -11.13 12.46 12.93
N LEU A 831 -11.86 12.09 11.87
CA LEU A 831 -13.31 12.31 11.78
C LEU A 831 -14.08 11.56 12.86
N HIS A 832 -13.71 10.31 13.15
CA HIS A 832 -14.30 9.58 14.30
C HIS A 832 -13.98 10.24 15.64
N SER A 833 -12.76 10.73 15.83
CA SER A 833 -12.38 11.44 17.05
C SER A 833 -13.19 12.73 17.23
N ILE A 834 -13.37 13.51 16.18
CA ILE A 834 -14.21 14.72 16.16
C ILE A 834 -15.67 14.38 16.53
N LYS A 835 -16.23 13.32 15.93
CA LYS A 835 -17.58 12.85 16.23
C LYS A 835 -17.75 12.47 17.71
N THR A 836 -16.79 11.75 18.28
CA THR A 836 -16.82 11.32 19.68
C THR A 836 -16.71 12.50 20.64
N LEU A 837 -15.84 13.47 20.34
CA LEU A 837 -15.69 14.69 21.16
C LEU A 837 -16.99 15.47 21.31
N ALA A 838 -17.88 15.49 20.32
CA ALA A 838 -19.16 16.20 20.43
C ALA A 838 -20.02 15.69 21.58
N VAL A 839 -20.01 14.37 21.83
CA VAL A 839 -20.75 13.75 22.93
C VAL A 839 -20.15 14.13 24.30
N GLU A 840 -18.82 14.07 24.39
CA GLU A 840 -18.09 14.44 25.62
C GLU A 840 -18.29 15.93 25.96
N MET A 841 -18.23 16.79 24.94
CA MET A 841 -18.49 18.23 25.07
C MET A 841 -19.94 18.51 25.52
N ALA A 842 -20.92 17.78 24.98
CA ALA A 842 -22.33 17.94 25.40
C ALA A 842 -22.52 17.56 26.88
N TYR A 843 -21.83 16.53 27.34
CA TYR A 843 -21.84 16.13 28.75
C TYR A 843 -21.18 17.20 29.63
N ALA A 844 -19.96 17.64 29.29
CA ALA A 844 -19.25 18.69 30.00
C ALA A 844 -20.08 19.99 30.11
N MET A 845 -20.78 20.32 29.01
CA MET A 845 -21.69 21.49 28.99
C MET A 845 -22.91 21.32 29.91
N ALA A 846 -23.51 20.13 29.94
CA ALA A 846 -24.64 19.84 30.82
C ALA A 846 -24.25 19.89 32.30
N GLU A 847 -23.05 19.42 32.65
CA GLU A 847 -22.54 19.43 34.02
C GLU A 847 -21.93 20.77 34.45
N GLY A 848 -21.70 21.71 33.54
CA GLY A 848 -21.07 23.01 33.82
C GLY A 848 -19.55 22.91 34.01
N GLU A 849 -18.91 21.92 33.41
CA GLU A 849 -17.46 21.70 33.48
C GLU A 849 -16.70 22.58 32.45
N TRP A 850 -16.75 23.90 32.64
CA TRP A 850 -16.27 24.89 31.67
C TRP A 850 -14.78 24.75 31.35
N LYS A 851 -13.97 24.39 32.33
CA LYS A 851 -12.54 24.12 32.13
C LYS A 851 -12.35 22.91 31.21
N HIS A 852 -13.09 21.84 31.44
CA HIS A 852 -13.00 20.63 30.61
C HIS A 852 -13.50 20.92 29.19
N LEU A 853 -14.62 21.59 29.06
CA LEU A 853 -15.17 22.02 27.77
C LEU A 853 -14.15 22.88 26.98
N GLY A 854 -13.42 23.77 27.65
CA GLY A 854 -12.35 24.55 27.01
C GLY A 854 -11.22 23.68 26.44
N HIS A 855 -10.76 22.70 27.23
CA HIS A 855 -9.74 21.76 26.74
C HIS A 855 -10.25 20.92 25.56
N LEU A 856 -11.51 20.54 25.55
CA LEU A 856 -12.13 19.81 24.43
C LEU A 856 -12.24 20.68 23.16
N LEU A 857 -12.51 21.99 23.31
CA LEU A 857 -12.46 22.96 22.20
C LEU A 857 -11.05 23.02 21.57
N ASP A 858 -10.01 23.14 22.38
CA ASP A 858 -8.62 23.12 21.91
C ASP A 858 -8.28 21.81 21.19
N ARG A 859 -8.70 20.67 21.76
CA ARG A 859 -8.46 19.37 21.13
C ARG A 859 -9.19 19.24 19.80
N HIS A 860 -10.44 19.68 19.72
CA HIS A 860 -11.19 19.71 18.46
C HIS A 860 -10.48 20.59 17.42
N TRP A 861 -9.96 21.75 17.87
CA TRP A 861 -9.19 22.65 17.01
C TRP A 861 -7.91 22.01 16.47
N GLN A 862 -7.17 21.24 17.27
CA GLN A 862 -6.00 20.46 16.85
C GLN A 862 -6.39 19.40 15.81
N LEU A 863 -7.51 18.69 16.02
CA LEU A 863 -8.02 17.70 15.05
C LEU A 863 -8.41 18.34 13.72
N ASN A 864 -9.01 19.54 13.73
CA ASN A 864 -9.29 20.28 12.50
C ASN A 864 -8.00 20.61 11.72
N GLN A 865 -6.92 20.98 12.42
CA GLN A 865 -5.62 21.26 11.80
C GLN A 865 -4.95 20.01 11.22
N LEU A 866 -5.22 18.81 11.79
CA LEU A 866 -4.80 17.53 11.21
C LEU A 866 -5.59 17.18 9.93
N LEU A 867 -6.88 17.56 9.87
CA LEU A 867 -7.66 17.45 8.65
C LEU A 867 -7.16 18.39 7.58
N ASP A 868 -6.89 19.65 7.93
CA ASP A 868 -6.31 20.62 7.00
C ASP A 868 -5.46 21.67 7.74
N PRO A 869 -4.16 21.77 7.43
CA PRO A 869 -3.30 22.79 8.03
C PRO A 869 -3.75 24.23 7.75
N HIS A 870 -4.49 24.47 6.66
CA HIS A 870 -4.98 25.82 6.31
C HIS A 870 -6.20 26.28 7.14
N THR A 871 -6.70 25.46 8.08
CA THR A 871 -7.72 25.86 9.04
C THR A 871 -7.23 26.96 9.97
N THR A 872 -5.91 27.13 10.12
CA THR A 872 -5.26 28.20 10.88
C THR A 872 -4.29 29.01 10.01
N ASN A 873 -3.90 30.17 10.49
CA ASN A 873 -2.86 31.01 9.87
C ASN A 873 -2.15 31.84 10.93
N ALA A 874 -1.04 32.48 10.58
CA ALA A 874 -0.22 33.25 11.50
C ALA A 874 -0.98 34.38 12.26
N PRO A 875 -1.86 35.19 11.63
CA PRO A 875 -2.71 36.15 12.36
C PRO A 875 -3.63 35.50 13.42
N ILE A 876 -4.28 34.37 13.09
CA ILE A 876 -5.14 33.65 14.05
C ILE A 876 -4.31 33.10 15.21
N ALA A 877 -3.15 32.51 14.94
CA ALA A 877 -2.23 32.03 15.96
C ALA A 877 -1.79 33.17 16.91
N ALA A 878 -1.45 34.35 16.39
CA ALA A 878 -1.09 35.51 17.20
C ALA A 878 -2.25 36.00 18.10
N ILE A 879 -3.51 35.95 17.63
CA ILE A 879 -4.67 36.27 18.47
C ILE A 879 -4.83 35.24 19.60
N LEU A 880 -4.70 33.94 19.27
CA LEU A 880 -4.81 32.85 20.24
C LEU A 880 -3.70 32.92 21.31
N ASP A 881 -2.44 33.20 20.93
CA ASP A 881 -1.33 33.32 21.86
C ASP A 881 -1.57 34.44 22.88
N ARG A 882 -2.12 35.56 22.44
CA ARG A 882 -2.50 36.68 23.33
C ARG A 882 -3.69 36.33 24.25
N ALA A 883 -4.67 35.53 23.74
CA ALA A 883 -5.82 35.11 24.52
C ALA A 883 -5.47 34.03 25.57
N ARG A 884 -4.44 33.24 25.40
CA ARG A 884 -4.04 32.10 26.24
C ARG A 884 -4.05 32.37 27.76
N PRO A 885 -3.57 33.53 28.27
CA PRO A 885 -3.60 33.77 29.73
C PRO A 885 -4.99 33.74 30.36
N TRP A 886 -6.04 34.01 29.59
CA TRP A 886 -7.42 34.18 30.10
C TRP A 886 -8.38 33.06 29.74
N ILE A 887 -7.98 32.10 28.91
CA ILE A 887 -8.86 31.05 28.40
C ILE A 887 -8.44 29.66 28.85
N HIS A 888 -9.40 28.73 28.88
CA HIS A 888 -9.17 27.29 29.01
C HIS A 888 -8.93 26.63 27.67
N GLY A 889 -9.49 27.20 26.59
CA GLY A 889 -9.33 26.71 25.25
C GLY A 889 -10.11 27.53 24.23
N ALA A 890 -9.87 27.24 22.93
CA ALA A 890 -10.46 27.98 21.83
C ALA A 890 -10.58 27.16 20.55
N LYS A 891 -11.49 27.53 19.67
CA LYS A 891 -11.54 27.08 18.26
C LYS A 891 -12.15 28.13 17.36
N LEU A 892 -11.92 28.05 16.05
CA LEU A 892 -12.68 28.80 15.07
C LEU A 892 -14.04 28.13 14.80
N ALA A 893 -15.07 28.95 14.63
CA ALA A 893 -16.39 28.50 14.22
C ALA A 893 -16.33 27.97 12.76
N GLY A 894 -17.07 26.89 12.51
CA GLY A 894 -17.11 26.23 11.20
C GLY A 894 -15.77 25.54 10.82
N ALA A 895 -15.40 25.52 9.54
CA ALA A 895 -14.25 24.81 9.06
C ALA A 895 -12.88 25.51 9.27
N GLY A 896 -12.84 26.72 9.89
CA GLY A 896 -11.60 27.46 10.19
C GLY A 896 -11.15 28.45 9.12
N GLY A 897 -9.88 28.91 9.18
CA GLY A 897 -9.27 29.86 8.25
C GLY A 897 -9.61 31.32 8.44
N GLY A 898 -10.63 31.66 9.27
CA GLY A 898 -11.10 33.03 9.58
C GLY A 898 -12.49 33.01 10.20
N GLY A 899 -13.11 34.19 10.34
CA GLY A 899 -14.43 34.36 10.93
C GLY A 899 -14.38 34.48 12.45
N PHE A 900 -15.28 33.79 13.18
CA PHE A 900 -15.40 33.90 14.64
C PHE A 900 -14.55 32.91 15.40
N LEU A 901 -13.82 33.41 16.41
CA LEU A 901 -13.19 32.58 17.45
C LEU A 901 -14.17 32.37 18.60
N LEU A 902 -14.29 31.13 19.05
CA LEU A 902 -14.94 30.67 20.27
C LEU A 902 -13.85 30.59 21.34
N LEU A 903 -13.90 31.45 22.32
CA LEU A 903 -12.89 31.57 23.38
C LEU A 903 -13.54 31.21 24.72
N MET A 904 -13.18 30.06 25.31
CA MET A 904 -13.72 29.67 26.64
C MET A 904 -12.87 30.30 27.74
N ALA A 905 -13.35 31.42 28.32
CA ALA A 905 -12.67 32.11 29.40
C ALA A 905 -12.64 31.27 30.69
N ARG A 906 -11.65 31.50 31.54
CA ARG A 906 -11.48 30.79 32.81
C ARG A 906 -12.62 31.10 33.83
N ASP A 907 -13.06 32.34 33.84
CA ASP A 907 -14.13 32.88 34.66
C ASP A 907 -14.63 34.21 34.08
N ALA A 908 -15.61 34.84 34.68
CA ALA A 908 -16.18 36.11 34.25
C ALA A 908 -15.16 37.27 34.28
N GLU A 909 -14.22 37.26 35.23
CA GLU A 909 -13.16 38.27 35.34
C GLU A 909 -12.14 38.11 34.17
N ALA A 910 -11.72 36.88 33.89
CA ALA A 910 -10.88 36.55 32.73
C ALA A 910 -11.58 36.90 31.43
N ALA A 911 -12.89 36.71 31.29
CA ALA A 911 -13.66 37.12 30.11
C ALA A 911 -13.66 38.65 29.94
N ALA A 912 -13.77 39.40 31.01
CA ALA A 912 -13.67 40.87 30.96
C ALA A 912 -12.23 41.34 30.58
N ALA A 913 -11.22 40.73 31.18
CA ALA A 913 -9.81 41.01 30.86
C ALA A 913 -9.46 40.65 29.40
N LEU A 914 -9.95 39.52 28.88
CA LEU A 914 -9.83 39.09 27.51
C LEU A 914 -10.40 40.13 26.52
N ARG A 915 -11.62 40.60 26.79
CA ARG A 915 -12.27 41.67 26.00
C ARG A 915 -11.45 42.98 26.02
N ALA A 916 -10.94 43.40 27.16
CA ALA A 916 -10.13 44.58 27.30
C ALA A 916 -8.77 44.44 26.61
N GLY A 917 -8.15 43.26 26.71
CA GLY A 917 -6.83 43.00 26.12
C GLY A 917 -6.85 42.96 24.58
N LEU A 918 -7.81 42.27 24.00
CA LEU A 918 -7.92 42.16 22.56
C LEU A 918 -8.50 43.40 21.87
N ASN A 919 -9.38 44.18 22.54
CA ASN A 919 -9.91 45.43 21.98
C ASN A 919 -8.88 46.54 21.79
N ARG A 920 -7.78 46.54 22.51
CA ARG A 920 -6.74 47.59 22.41
C ARG A 920 -5.97 47.56 21.09
N GLU A 921 -5.97 46.46 20.42
CA GLU A 921 -5.19 46.21 19.22
C GLU A 921 -6.06 45.82 18.01
N ALA A 922 -7.40 45.76 18.21
CA ALA A 922 -8.32 45.38 17.15
C ALA A 922 -8.30 46.39 16.00
N GLY A 923 -8.02 45.96 14.78
CA GLY A 923 -8.29 46.73 13.58
C GLY A 923 -9.79 47.06 13.46
N GLN A 924 -10.15 48.00 12.61
CA GLN A 924 -11.55 48.46 12.45
C GLN A 924 -12.59 47.35 12.12
N GLN A 925 -12.16 46.11 11.78
CA GLN A 925 -13.03 45.01 11.39
C GLN A 925 -13.20 43.93 12.48
N SER A 926 -12.37 43.90 13.51
CA SER A 926 -12.45 42.92 14.58
C SER A 926 -13.29 43.39 15.76
N ALA A 927 -14.17 42.57 16.32
CA ALA A 927 -15.06 42.96 17.43
C ALA A 927 -15.56 41.77 18.24
N PHE A 928 -15.82 41.99 19.54
CA PHE A 928 -16.62 41.11 20.36
C PHE A 928 -18.11 41.30 20.04
N VAL A 929 -18.83 40.19 19.96
CA VAL A 929 -20.26 40.20 19.62
C VAL A 929 -21.09 39.71 20.80
N PRO A 930 -21.99 40.55 21.33
CA PRO A 930 -22.96 40.14 22.34
C PRO A 930 -23.96 39.13 21.77
N TYR A 931 -24.20 38.07 22.52
CA TYR A 931 -25.14 37.04 22.11
C TYR A 931 -25.93 36.44 23.28
N ARG A 932 -27.01 35.75 22.97
CA ARG A 932 -27.78 34.87 23.85
C ARG A 932 -28.12 33.58 23.12
N ILE A 933 -28.41 32.50 23.84
CA ILE A 933 -28.92 31.27 23.26
C ILE A 933 -30.37 31.52 22.79
N ALA A 934 -30.63 31.29 21.49
CA ALA A 934 -31.95 31.45 20.89
C ALA A 934 -32.92 30.35 21.41
N GLN A 935 -34.07 30.77 21.90
CA GLN A 935 -35.09 29.86 22.42
C GLN A 935 -36.07 29.36 21.33
N GLU A 936 -36.08 29.99 20.20
CA GLU A 936 -36.89 29.65 19.03
C GLU A 936 -36.00 29.42 17.81
N GLY A 937 -36.42 28.56 16.88
CA GLY A 937 -35.77 28.37 15.59
C GLY A 937 -36.17 29.51 14.62
N LEU A 938 -36.69 29.15 13.41
CA LEU A 938 -37.18 30.14 12.47
C LEU A 938 -38.45 30.88 13.00
N ARG A 939 -38.41 32.20 12.91
CA ARG A 939 -39.63 33.04 13.16
C ARG A 939 -40.31 33.39 11.84
N ILE A 940 -41.59 33.10 11.74
CA ILE A 940 -42.37 33.27 10.53
C ILE A 940 -43.46 34.31 10.76
N GLN A 941 -43.58 35.27 9.86
CA GLN A 941 -44.66 36.25 9.82
C GLN A 941 -45.25 36.28 8.41
N SER A 942 -46.55 36.16 8.30
CA SER A 942 -47.27 36.25 7.03
C SER A 942 -48.44 37.23 7.10
N SER A 943 -48.74 37.92 6.02
CA SER A 943 -49.81 38.89 5.96
C SER A 943 -50.51 38.91 4.60
N GLY A 944 -51.81 39.20 4.56
CA GLY A 944 -52.62 39.19 3.32
C GLY A 944 -52.94 37.75 2.90
N LYS A 945 -54.21 37.35 2.97
CA LYS A 945 -54.69 36.11 2.33
C LYS A 945 -55.49 36.47 1.11
#